data_bc1bc1fbf236e0cfa37d7101e3f1ed1a
#
_entry.id   bc1bc1fbf236e0cfa37d7101e3f1ed1a
#
_cell.length_a   1.000
_cell.length_b   1.000
_cell.length_c   1.000
_cell.angle_alpha   90.00
_cell.angle_beta   90.00
_cell.angle_gamma   90.00
#
_symmetry.space_group_name_H-M   'P 1'
#
loop_
_entity.id
_entity.type
_entity.pdbx_description
1 polymer ?
#
loop_
_entity_poly.entity_id
_entity_poly.type
_entity_poly.pdbx_seq_one_letter_code
_entity_poly.pdbx_strand_id
1 'polypeptide(L)'
;KSPTTVCRDGRENYCLLSRKDPPSSVACKLMENMVTDRLGHFLGSHFYFVDYQSEFGSLSPPPQYIEERLSVYNKLKAEHDALLAEKSAKDSKPIKITLPDGTVVDGESWKTTPYQVACGISQSLADNTVISKVNNEVWDLDRPLEKDCSLVLLKFNDEEAQAVYWHSSAHIMGEAMERVYGGCLCYGPPIENGFYYDMFLENEGVSSNDFPCLENLCKKIIKEKQPFERLEVKKETLLEMFKYNKFKCRILNEKVTTPTTTVYRCGPLIDLCRGPHVRHTGKIKALKIHKNSSTYWEGKADMESLQRIYGISFPDPKMLKEWEKFQEEAKNRDHRKLGREQDLFFFHDLSPGSCFFLPKGAYIYNTLIEFFRSEYRKRGFQEVVTPNIYNSKLWQTSGHWQHYSENMFSFEVEKEIFALKPMNCPGHCLMFDHRPRSWRELPLRLADFGVLHRNELSGALTGLTRVRRFQQDDAHIFCSMDQIESEIKGCLDFLRTVYDVFGFTFKLNLSTRPEKFLGEPEVWDQAEKQLENSLNDFGEKWVLNPGDGAFYGPKIDIQIKDAIGRYHQCATIQLDFQLPIRFNLTFVSHDGDDKKRPVIIHRAILGSVERMIAILTENYGGKWPLWLSPRQVMVVPVGPTCDEYAQKVRSAWLMTDVDLDPGCTLNKKIRNAQLAQYNFILVVGEKEKSSDTVNVRTRDNKVHGERSLTDCMERLKELKASRTRNAEEEF
;
A
#
# COMPACT_ATOMS: atom_id res chain seq x y z
N LYS A 1 -36.57 4.12 19.87
CA LYS A 1 -36.43 5.19 20.88
C LYS A 1 -35.19 5.99 20.45
N SER A 2 -35.44 7.16 19.92
CA SER A 2 -34.39 8.12 19.49
C SER A 2 -33.81 8.88 20.69
N PRO A 3 -32.53 9.26 20.67
CA PRO A 3 -31.94 10.05 21.76
C PRO A 3 -32.44 11.50 21.73
N THR A 4 -32.88 11.97 22.87
CA THR A 4 -33.27 13.36 23.15
C THR A 4 -32.06 14.10 23.70
N THR A 5 -31.67 15.21 23.10
CA THR A 5 -30.62 16.11 23.62
C THR A 5 -31.28 17.13 24.56
N VAL A 6 -30.82 17.18 25.78
CA VAL A 6 -31.29 18.13 26.82
C VAL A 6 -30.23 19.23 26.95
N CYS A 7 -30.62 20.47 26.68
CA CYS A 7 -29.81 21.65 27.03
C CYS A 7 -30.27 22.17 28.40
N ARG A 8 -29.33 22.42 29.30
CA ARG A 8 -29.55 23.00 30.65
C ARG A 8 -29.12 24.43 30.62
N ASP A 9 -30.05 25.36 30.76
CA ASP A 9 -29.74 26.74 31.12
C ASP A 9 -29.80 26.86 32.65
N GLY A 10 -29.01 27.78 33.23
CA GLY A 10 -28.74 27.83 34.67
C GLY A 10 -29.96 28.13 35.57
N ARG A 11 -31.19 27.96 35.12
CA ARG A 11 -32.44 28.07 35.87
C ARG A 11 -33.39 26.94 35.43
N GLU A 12 -33.41 25.88 36.08
CA GLU A 12 -34.36 24.75 36.13
C GLU A 12 -35.56 24.68 35.16
N ASN A 13 -35.41 25.12 33.90
CA ASN A 13 -36.44 24.96 32.86
C ASN A 13 -35.88 24.15 31.67
N TYR A 14 -36.52 23.04 31.38
CA TYR A 14 -36.18 22.13 30.27
C TYR A 14 -37.00 22.52 29.03
N CYS A 15 -36.35 22.75 27.89
CA CYS A 15 -37.03 22.92 26.59
C CYS A 15 -36.79 21.66 25.72
N LEU A 16 -37.85 20.99 25.37
CA LEU A 16 -37.85 19.82 24.48
C LEU A 16 -38.03 20.30 23.03
N LEU A 17 -37.02 20.16 22.19
CA LEU A 17 -37.13 20.33 20.75
C LEU A 17 -37.29 18.97 20.08
N SER A 18 -38.48 18.69 19.52
CA SER A 18 -38.71 17.49 18.70
C SER A 18 -38.28 17.76 17.27
N ARG A 19 -37.44 16.86 16.74
CA ARG A 19 -37.05 16.88 15.32
C ARG A 19 -38.21 16.39 14.44
N LYS A 20 -38.96 17.33 13.90
CA LYS A 20 -39.66 17.18 12.60
C LYS A 20 -39.61 18.55 11.95
N ASP A 21 -39.11 18.62 10.72
CA ASP A 21 -38.93 19.73 9.80
C ASP A 21 -37.62 20.53 9.91
N PRO A 22 -36.96 20.83 8.77
CA PRO A 22 -35.78 21.69 8.74
C PRO A 22 -36.17 23.16 9.02
N PRO A 23 -35.39 23.89 9.85
CA PRO A 23 -35.72 25.30 10.15
C PRO A 23 -35.60 26.15 8.90
N SER A 24 -36.60 27.01 8.66
CA SER A 24 -36.55 28.00 7.61
C SER A 24 -35.41 29.01 7.88
N SER A 25 -34.76 29.48 6.81
CA SER A 25 -33.58 30.40 6.86
C SER A 25 -33.75 31.67 7.70
N VAL A 26 -34.99 32.04 8.05
CA VAL A 26 -35.34 33.18 8.87
C VAL A 26 -35.17 32.90 10.37
N ALA A 27 -35.46 31.65 10.80
CA ALA A 27 -35.32 31.28 12.22
C ALA A 27 -33.84 31.15 12.65
N CYS A 28 -32.94 30.73 11.77
CA CYS A 28 -31.50 30.70 12.02
C CYS A 28 -30.92 32.11 12.17
N LYS A 29 -31.28 33.03 11.30
CA LYS A 29 -30.82 34.47 11.38
C LYS A 29 -31.33 35.21 12.64
N LEU A 30 -32.53 34.88 13.11
CA LEU A 30 -33.06 35.45 14.37
C LEU A 30 -32.36 34.87 15.60
N MET A 31 -31.95 33.62 15.59
CA MET A 31 -31.15 33.04 16.68
C MET A 31 -29.71 33.57 16.70
N GLU A 32 -29.06 33.73 15.56
CA GLU A 32 -27.73 34.34 15.46
C GLU A 32 -27.73 35.78 15.99
N ASN A 33 -28.72 36.59 15.64
CA ASN A 33 -28.83 37.96 16.14
C ASN A 33 -29.17 38.03 17.65
N MET A 34 -29.93 37.10 18.20
CA MET A 34 -30.22 37.07 19.65
C MET A 34 -29.03 36.57 20.48
N VAL A 35 -28.15 35.74 19.93
CA VAL A 35 -26.93 35.30 20.63
C VAL A 35 -25.86 36.38 20.60
N THR A 36 -25.73 37.14 19.52
CA THR A 36 -24.76 38.25 19.40
C THR A 36 -25.12 39.44 20.31
N ASP A 37 -26.38 39.79 20.45
CA ASP A 37 -26.80 40.90 21.29
C ASP A 37 -26.72 40.63 22.82
N ARG A 38 -26.85 39.36 23.25
CA ARG A 38 -26.74 38.98 24.66
C ARG A 38 -25.32 38.70 25.15
N LEU A 39 -24.42 38.25 24.25
CA LEU A 39 -23.01 38.00 24.58
C LEU A 39 -22.16 39.28 24.60
N GLY A 40 -22.54 40.31 23.85
CA GLY A 40 -21.82 41.59 23.82
C GLY A 40 -21.87 42.39 25.14
N HIS A 41 -22.80 42.08 26.05
CA HIS A 41 -22.93 42.80 27.34
C HIS A 41 -22.30 42.06 28.54
N PHE A 42 -21.77 40.86 28.39
CA PHE A 42 -21.31 40.06 29.53
C PHE A 42 -19.80 39.72 29.57
N LEU A 43 -19.05 40.06 28.53
CA LEU A 43 -17.61 39.77 28.46
C LEU A 43 -16.82 41.05 28.11
N GLY A 44 -16.70 41.94 29.08
CA GLY A 44 -15.69 42.98 29.04
C GLY A 44 -14.31 42.37 29.15
N SER A 45 -13.46 42.66 28.18
CA SER A 45 -12.03 42.44 28.07
C SER A 45 -11.51 41.02 27.85
N HIS A 46 -10.86 40.85 26.70
CA HIS A 46 -9.95 39.79 26.27
C HIS A 46 -10.55 38.54 25.63
N PHE A 47 -11.29 38.70 24.56
CA PHE A 47 -11.33 37.71 23.48
C PHE A 47 -11.05 38.42 22.14
N TYR A 48 -9.93 38.09 21.50
CA TYR A 48 -9.70 38.43 20.11
C TYR A 48 -10.64 37.59 19.25
N PHE A 49 -11.74 38.17 18.76
CA PHE A 49 -12.49 37.61 17.66
C PHE A 49 -11.59 37.66 16.42
N VAL A 50 -11.07 36.56 15.99
CA VAL A 50 -10.49 36.40 14.65
C VAL A 50 -11.67 36.42 13.68
N ASP A 51 -11.77 37.48 12.89
CA ASP A 51 -12.81 37.65 11.88
C ASP A 51 -12.54 36.63 10.73
N TYR A 52 -13.23 35.48 10.75
CA TYR A 52 -13.13 34.44 9.75
C TYR A 52 -13.90 34.77 8.46
N GLN A 53 -13.64 35.91 7.85
CA GLN A 53 -14.16 36.26 6.54
C GLN A 53 -13.06 36.68 5.58
N SER A 54 -12.20 35.74 5.19
CA SER A 54 -11.43 35.88 3.96
C SER A 54 -12.01 34.97 2.88
N GLU A 55 -12.02 35.42 1.63
CA GLU A 55 -12.23 34.53 0.49
C GLU A 55 -11.33 33.29 0.64
N PHE A 56 -11.92 32.07 0.71
CA PHE A 56 -11.22 30.78 0.85
C PHE A 56 -10.68 30.39 2.24
N GLY A 57 -11.15 30.96 3.36
CA GLY A 57 -10.80 30.50 4.70
C GLY A 57 -9.36 30.78 5.16
N SER A 58 -8.60 31.60 4.45
CA SER A 58 -7.24 31.99 4.85
C SER A 58 -7.28 32.89 6.09
N LEU A 59 -6.24 32.78 6.94
CA LEU A 59 -6.06 33.66 8.09
C LEU A 59 -5.95 35.12 7.64
N SER A 60 -6.65 36.01 8.32
CA SER A 60 -6.58 37.47 8.10
C SER A 60 -6.45 38.18 9.46
N PRO A 61 -5.32 38.89 9.72
CA PRO A 61 -4.13 38.99 8.88
C PRO A 61 -3.35 37.65 8.76
N PRO A 62 -2.51 37.50 7.71
CA PRO A 62 -1.63 36.35 7.59
C PRO A 62 -0.59 36.33 8.73
N PRO A 63 -0.02 35.13 9.09
CA PRO A 63 1.00 35.06 10.12
C PRO A 63 2.18 36.01 9.86
N GLN A 64 2.59 36.78 10.85
CA GLN A 64 3.65 37.81 10.74
C GLN A 64 4.97 37.25 10.23
N TYR A 65 5.32 36.03 10.58
CA TYR A 65 6.57 35.39 10.13
C TYR A 65 6.66 35.25 8.60
N ILE A 66 5.55 35.26 7.87
CA ILE A 66 5.54 35.18 6.40
C ILE A 66 6.18 36.45 5.82
N GLU A 67 5.80 37.62 6.31
CA GLU A 67 6.35 38.91 5.86
C GLU A 67 7.81 39.07 6.27
N GLU A 68 8.16 38.64 7.48
CA GLU A 68 9.52 38.73 8.02
C GLU A 68 10.49 37.87 7.16
N ARG A 69 10.15 36.59 6.89
CA ARG A 69 11.00 35.74 6.07
C ARG A 69 11.07 36.19 4.61
N LEU A 70 9.98 36.72 4.04
CA LEU A 70 9.98 37.28 2.69
C LEU A 70 10.93 38.47 2.57
N SER A 71 10.95 39.36 3.57
CA SER A 71 11.86 40.53 3.61
C SER A 71 13.33 40.05 3.57
N VAL A 72 13.69 39.08 4.39
CA VAL A 72 15.04 38.50 4.41
C VAL A 72 15.37 37.85 3.07
N TYR A 73 14.46 37.01 2.54
CA TYR A 73 14.64 36.32 1.27
C TYR A 73 14.84 37.29 0.11
N ASN A 74 14.01 38.32 -0.02
CA ASN A 74 14.07 39.29 -1.11
C ASN A 74 15.41 40.03 -1.15
N LYS A 75 15.97 40.36 0.03
CA LYS A 75 17.29 40.97 0.12
C LYS A 75 18.38 40.00 -0.40
N LEU A 76 18.40 38.76 0.09
CA LEU A 76 19.37 37.75 -0.32
C LEU A 76 19.24 37.38 -1.80
N LYS A 77 18.01 37.37 -2.33
CA LYS A 77 17.75 37.09 -3.75
C LYS A 77 18.31 38.21 -4.63
N ALA A 78 18.12 39.47 -4.26
CA ALA A 78 18.68 40.61 -5.00
C ALA A 78 20.21 40.58 -5.04
N GLU A 79 20.87 40.22 -3.93
CA GLU A 79 22.33 40.05 -3.85
C GLU A 79 22.79 38.88 -4.75
N HIS A 80 22.09 37.75 -4.70
CA HIS A 80 22.38 36.59 -5.54
C HIS A 80 22.21 36.90 -7.04
N ASP A 81 21.14 37.58 -7.43
CA ASP A 81 20.87 37.92 -8.83
C ASP A 81 21.90 38.89 -9.38
N ALA A 82 22.38 39.84 -8.57
CA ALA A 82 23.48 40.73 -8.93
C ALA A 82 24.77 39.94 -9.18
N LEU A 83 25.12 38.97 -8.31
CA LEU A 83 26.27 38.09 -8.48
C LEU A 83 26.15 37.20 -9.72
N LEU A 84 24.98 36.67 -9.99
CA LEU A 84 24.74 35.86 -11.19
C LEU A 84 24.84 36.69 -12.47
N ALA A 85 24.35 37.91 -12.46
CA ALA A 85 24.51 38.85 -13.59
C ALA A 85 25.98 39.21 -13.83
N GLU A 86 26.77 39.43 -12.76
CA GLU A 86 28.20 39.68 -12.87
C GLU A 86 28.92 38.44 -13.44
N LYS A 87 28.64 37.23 -12.96
CA LYS A 87 29.20 35.99 -13.50
C LYS A 87 28.80 35.81 -14.99
N SER A 88 27.56 36.03 -15.32
CA SER A 88 27.07 35.93 -16.69
C SER A 88 27.79 36.92 -17.64
N ALA A 89 28.16 38.11 -17.11
CA ALA A 89 28.90 39.11 -17.90
C ALA A 89 30.38 38.80 -18.05
N LYS A 90 31.05 38.30 -16.98
CA LYS A 90 32.49 38.10 -16.94
C LYS A 90 32.95 36.71 -17.31
N ASP A 91 32.24 35.66 -16.90
CA ASP A 91 32.69 34.27 -16.97
C ASP A 91 31.93 33.44 -18.04
N SER A 92 31.06 34.06 -18.84
CA SER A 92 30.35 33.38 -19.89
C SER A 92 31.29 32.88 -20.99
N LYS A 93 31.17 31.59 -21.34
CA LYS A 93 31.95 30.92 -22.39
C LYS A 93 31.03 30.08 -23.26
N PRO A 94 31.34 29.89 -24.55
CA PRO A 94 30.67 28.90 -25.38
C PRO A 94 30.73 27.51 -24.73
N ILE A 95 29.62 26.81 -24.69
CA ILE A 95 29.51 25.43 -24.18
C ILE A 95 28.79 24.54 -25.19
N LYS A 96 29.08 23.23 -25.14
CA LYS A 96 28.46 22.19 -25.93
C LYS A 96 27.47 21.41 -25.07
N ILE A 97 26.23 21.31 -25.55
CA ILE A 97 25.14 20.62 -24.86
C ILE A 97 24.78 19.41 -25.71
N THR A 98 25.06 18.20 -25.22
CA THR A 98 24.80 16.94 -25.92
C THR A 98 23.44 16.38 -25.53
N LEU A 99 22.56 16.17 -26.49
CA LEU A 99 21.25 15.55 -26.31
C LEU A 99 21.34 14.02 -26.40
N PRO A 100 20.32 13.27 -25.95
CA PRO A 100 20.31 11.81 -25.95
C PRO A 100 20.44 11.15 -27.34
N ASP A 101 20.03 11.84 -28.40
CA ASP A 101 20.16 11.40 -29.78
C ASP A 101 21.56 11.66 -30.40
N GLY A 102 22.47 12.22 -29.59
CA GLY A 102 23.82 12.61 -30.04
C GLY A 102 23.90 14.00 -30.68
N THR A 103 22.79 14.70 -30.82
CA THR A 103 22.76 16.09 -31.33
C THR A 103 23.47 17.00 -30.31
N VAL A 104 24.36 17.88 -30.85
CA VAL A 104 25.06 18.88 -30.01
C VAL A 104 24.48 20.26 -30.31
N VAL A 105 24.03 20.92 -29.23
CA VAL A 105 23.48 22.28 -29.27
C VAL A 105 24.51 23.23 -28.67
N ASP A 106 24.76 24.36 -29.35
CA ASP A 106 25.61 25.42 -28.83
C ASP A 106 24.88 26.28 -27.81
N GLY A 107 25.57 26.61 -26.73
CA GLY A 107 25.08 27.47 -25.68
C GLY A 107 26.15 28.34 -25.05
N GLU A 108 25.79 29.15 -24.07
CA GLU A 108 26.71 29.97 -23.29
C GLU A 108 26.56 29.62 -21.79
N SER A 109 27.71 29.38 -21.11
CA SER A 109 27.70 29.14 -19.68
C SER A 109 27.11 30.33 -18.90
N TRP A 110 26.41 30.05 -17.81
CA TRP A 110 25.75 31.04 -16.95
C TRP A 110 24.60 31.86 -17.62
N LYS A 111 24.25 31.55 -18.89
CA LYS A 111 23.16 32.19 -19.64
C LYS A 111 22.14 31.20 -20.16
N THR A 112 22.61 30.19 -20.90
CA THR A 112 21.73 29.21 -21.54
C THR A 112 21.09 28.30 -20.48
N THR A 113 19.75 28.16 -20.52
CA THR A 113 19.01 27.29 -19.64
C THR A 113 18.46 26.06 -20.36
N PRO A 114 18.22 24.93 -19.68
CA PRO A 114 17.57 23.77 -20.25
C PRO A 114 16.22 24.09 -20.94
N TYR A 115 15.45 25.03 -20.38
CA TYR A 115 14.20 25.49 -20.99
C TYR A 115 14.39 26.16 -22.35
N GLN A 116 15.40 27.02 -22.47
CA GLN A 116 15.72 27.66 -23.74
C GLN A 116 16.16 26.64 -24.80
N VAL A 117 16.93 25.61 -24.42
CA VAL A 117 17.29 24.51 -25.30
C VAL A 117 16.02 23.75 -25.75
N ALA A 118 15.12 23.44 -24.81
CA ALA A 118 13.83 22.78 -25.15
C ALA A 118 12.98 23.62 -26.12
N CYS A 119 12.89 24.93 -25.92
CA CYS A 119 12.20 25.87 -26.81
C CYS A 119 12.85 25.90 -28.22
N GLY A 120 14.17 25.84 -28.32
CA GLY A 120 14.91 25.78 -29.56
C GLY A 120 14.59 24.52 -30.40
N ILE A 121 14.26 23.40 -29.69
CA ILE A 121 13.83 22.15 -30.34
C ILE A 121 12.36 22.24 -30.76
N SER A 122 11.46 22.47 -29.83
CA SER A 122 10.05 22.78 -30.10
C SER A 122 9.32 23.32 -28.85
N GLN A 123 8.36 24.22 -29.08
CA GLN A 123 7.52 24.76 -28.01
C GLN A 123 6.71 23.67 -27.30
N SER A 124 6.21 22.69 -28.05
CA SER A 124 5.47 21.55 -27.47
C SER A 124 6.34 20.71 -26.53
N LEU A 125 7.62 20.50 -26.86
CA LEU A 125 8.57 19.82 -25.98
C LEU A 125 8.80 20.62 -24.69
N ALA A 126 9.07 21.92 -24.82
CA ALA A 126 9.29 22.82 -23.69
C ALA A 126 8.08 22.87 -22.73
N ASP A 127 6.86 22.87 -23.31
CA ASP A 127 5.63 22.90 -22.51
C ASP A 127 5.35 21.58 -21.78
N ASN A 128 5.71 20.45 -22.36
CA ASN A 128 5.51 19.12 -21.78
C ASN A 128 6.69 18.65 -20.90
N THR A 129 7.82 19.34 -20.93
CA THR A 129 8.97 19.03 -20.08
C THR A 129 8.66 19.47 -18.63
N VAL A 130 8.84 18.55 -17.70
CA VAL A 130 8.65 18.79 -16.26
C VAL A 130 9.93 19.28 -15.63
N ILE A 131 11.04 18.59 -15.91
CA ILE A 131 12.38 18.85 -15.35
C ILE A 131 13.46 18.41 -16.34
N SER A 132 14.70 18.83 -16.14
CA SER A 132 15.84 18.36 -16.91
C SER A 132 16.80 17.52 -16.07
N LYS A 133 17.67 16.78 -16.75
CA LYS A 133 18.77 16.04 -16.16
C LYS A 133 20.06 16.48 -16.83
N VAL A 134 20.98 17.03 -16.07
CA VAL A 134 22.27 17.56 -16.53
C VAL A 134 23.37 16.68 -15.95
N ASN A 135 24.14 16.00 -16.81
CA ASN A 135 25.18 15.07 -16.36
C ASN A 135 24.70 14.05 -15.32
N ASN A 136 23.50 13.46 -15.56
CA ASN A 136 22.80 12.53 -14.65
C ASN A 136 22.26 13.12 -13.34
N GLU A 137 22.33 14.42 -13.11
CA GLU A 137 21.69 15.08 -11.97
C GLU A 137 20.42 15.83 -12.41
N VAL A 138 19.35 15.70 -11.63
CA VAL A 138 18.11 16.48 -11.86
C VAL A 138 18.35 17.97 -11.66
N TRP A 139 17.85 18.78 -12.60
CA TRP A 139 18.21 20.19 -12.72
C TRP A 139 17.02 21.06 -13.08
N ASP A 140 16.88 22.21 -12.39
CA ASP A 140 15.81 23.15 -12.69
C ASP A 140 15.86 23.65 -14.13
N LEU A 141 14.73 23.72 -14.80
CA LEU A 141 14.66 24.14 -16.21
C LEU A 141 15.11 25.59 -16.44
N ASP A 142 14.99 26.45 -15.45
CA ASP A 142 15.39 27.87 -15.52
C ASP A 142 16.77 28.14 -14.88
N ARG A 143 17.44 27.11 -14.35
CA ARG A 143 18.80 27.24 -13.84
C ARG A 143 19.81 27.21 -14.99
N PRO A 144 20.66 28.25 -15.17
CA PRO A 144 21.65 28.27 -16.24
C PRO A 144 22.63 27.09 -16.19
N LEU A 145 23.02 26.62 -17.36
CA LEU A 145 24.08 25.63 -17.53
C LEU A 145 25.45 26.27 -17.27
N GLU A 146 26.36 25.53 -16.64
CA GLU A 146 27.60 26.07 -16.13
C GLU A 146 28.82 25.69 -17.00
N LYS A 147 28.76 24.57 -17.72
CA LYS A 147 29.84 23.99 -18.53
C LYS A 147 29.27 23.04 -19.58
N ASP A 148 30.15 22.47 -20.43
CA ASP A 148 29.77 21.37 -21.32
C ASP A 148 29.03 20.26 -20.57
N CYS A 149 27.92 19.78 -21.12
CA CYS A 149 27.08 18.82 -20.41
C CYS A 149 26.25 17.94 -21.35
N SER A 150 25.81 16.82 -20.81
CA SER A 150 24.70 16.05 -21.36
C SER A 150 23.38 16.57 -20.79
N LEU A 151 22.37 16.70 -21.64
CA LEU A 151 21.04 17.21 -21.24
C LEU A 151 19.96 16.25 -21.67
N VAL A 152 19.16 15.81 -20.72
CA VAL A 152 17.95 15.01 -20.93
C VAL A 152 16.73 15.81 -20.45
N LEU A 153 15.67 15.87 -21.28
CA LEU A 153 14.43 16.55 -20.94
C LEU A 153 13.38 15.52 -20.52
N LEU A 154 13.00 15.53 -19.25
CA LEU A 154 12.12 14.53 -18.65
C LEU A 154 10.66 15.00 -18.63
N LYS A 155 9.74 14.08 -18.93
CA LYS A 155 8.29 14.28 -18.93
C LYS A 155 7.64 13.62 -17.73
N PHE A 156 6.37 13.89 -17.47
CA PHE A 156 5.64 13.37 -16.31
C PHE A 156 5.65 11.83 -16.16
N ASN A 157 5.78 11.09 -17.26
CA ASN A 157 5.83 9.63 -17.22
C ASN A 157 7.18 9.07 -16.78
N ASP A 158 8.21 9.90 -16.73
CA ASP A 158 9.51 9.53 -16.18
C ASP A 158 9.48 9.64 -14.66
N GLU A 159 9.95 8.62 -13.96
CA GLU A 159 9.83 8.50 -12.49
C GLU A 159 10.43 9.71 -11.75
N GLU A 160 11.62 10.14 -12.16
CA GLU A 160 12.30 11.30 -11.56
C GLU A 160 11.50 12.60 -11.77
N ALA A 161 10.91 12.78 -12.96
CA ALA A 161 10.08 13.94 -13.25
C ALA A 161 8.75 13.91 -12.51
N GLN A 162 8.15 12.74 -12.35
CA GLN A 162 6.94 12.56 -11.55
C GLN A 162 7.20 12.91 -10.08
N ALA A 163 8.33 12.46 -9.51
CA ALA A 163 8.72 12.81 -8.15
C ALA A 163 8.88 14.34 -7.99
N VAL A 164 9.54 15.03 -8.92
CA VAL A 164 9.69 16.49 -8.91
C VAL A 164 8.34 17.20 -9.05
N TYR A 165 7.44 16.68 -9.89
CA TYR A 165 6.11 17.22 -10.08
C TYR A 165 5.28 17.16 -8.79
N TRP A 166 5.30 16.01 -8.11
CA TRP A 166 4.60 15.83 -6.85
C TRP A 166 5.26 16.61 -5.70
N HIS A 167 6.58 16.67 -5.66
CA HIS A 167 7.29 17.52 -4.70
C HIS A 167 6.90 19.00 -4.85
N SER A 168 6.82 19.51 -6.07
CA SER A 168 6.35 20.86 -6.35
C SER A 168 4.89 21.07 -5.95
N SER A 169 4.05 20.05 -6.14
CA SER A 169 2.65 20.08 -5.70
C SER A 169 2.52 20.07 -4.17
N ALA A 170 3.44 19.40 -3.46
CA ALA A 170 3.51 19.47 -2.00
C ALA A 170 3.76 20.89 -1.51
N HIS A 171 4.61 21.67 -2.18
CA HIS A 171 4.83 23.09 -1.84
C HIS A 171 3.58 23.96 -2.06
N ILE A 172 2.81 23.71 -3.14
CA ILE A 172 1.51 24.40 -3.36
C ILE A 172 0.54 24.10 -2.21
N MET A 173 0.45 22.83 -1.80
CA MET A 173 -0.38 22.42 -0.67
C MET A 173 0.17 22.99 0.64
N GLY A 174 1.49 23.02 0.84
CA GLY A 174 2.14 23.60 2.00
C GLY A 174 1.85 25.12 2.14
N GLU A 175 1.89 25.86 1.03
CA GLU A 175 1.48 27.28 1.01
C GLU A 175 0.02 27.44 1.43
N ALA A 176 -0.87 26.61 0.91
CA ALA A 176 -2.28 26.62 1.27
C ALA A 176 -2.49 26.30 2.76
N MET A 177 -1.80 25.27 3.27
CA MET A 177 -1.87 24.87 4.69
C MET A 177 -1.37 25.99 5.61
N GLU A 178 -0.25 26.61 5.27
CA GLU A 178 0.30 27.71 6.06
C GLU A 178 -0.64 28.92 6.12
N ARG A 179 -1.30 29.23 4.99
CA ARG A 179 -2.27 30.33 4.90
C ARG A 179 -3.58 30.06 5.63
N VAL A 180 -3.98 28.80 5.77
CA VAL A 180 -5.23 28.42 6.45
C VAL A 180 -5.00 28.19 7.93
N TYR A 181 -3.94 27.50 8.32
CA TYR A 181 -3.74 27.07 9.71
C TYR A 181 -2.68 27.88 10.46
N GLY A 182 -1.74 28.50 9.77
CA GLY A 182 -0.65 29.27 10.40
C GLY A 182 0.33 28.46 11.23
N GLY A 183 0.34 27.13 11.08
CA GLY A 183 1.21 26.20 11.83
C GLY A 183 2.63 26.10 11.28
N CYS A 184 3.44 25.23 11.89
CA CYS A 184 4.81 25.00 11.45
C CYS A 184 4.86 23.87 10.40
N LEU A 185 5.23 24.22 9.17
CA LEU A 185 5.50 23.21 8.12
C LEU A 185 6.77 22.41 8.43
N CYS A 186 6.70 21.08 8.31
CA CYS A 186 7.78 20.17 8.61
C CYS A 186 8.41 19.58 7.34
N TYR A 187 7.78 18.53 6.78
CA TYR A 187 8.25 17.81 5.58
C TYR A 187 7.15 17.68 4.53
N GLY A 188 7.51 17.85 3.26
CA GLY A 188 6.61 17.70 2.12
C GLY A 188 7.22 16.86 0.97
N PRO A 189 7.57 15.58 1.19
CA PRO A 189 8.16 14.76 0.15
C PRO A 189 7.12 14.19 -0.83
N PRO A 190 7.56 13.84 -2.06
CA PRO A 190 6.81 12.95 -2.91
C PRO A 190 6.84 11.52 -2.32
N ILE A 191 5.81 10.74 -2.65
CA ILE A 191 5.71 9.31 -2.34
C ILE A 191 5.40 8.54 -3.62
N GLU A 192 5.38 7.21 -3.57
CA GLU A 192 5.14 6.35 -4.74
C GLU A 192 3.89 6.75 -5.55
N ASN A 193 2.84 7.23 -4.86
CA ASN A 193 1.57 7.65 -5.49
C ASN A 193 1.09 8.97 -4.89
N GLY A 194 1.69 10.07 -5.31
CA GLY A 194 1.33 11.41 -4.86
C GLY A 194 2.37 12.03 -3.92
N PHE A 195 1.91 12.78 -2.96
CA PHE A 195 2.75 13.51 -2.01
C PHE A 195 2.01 13.71 -0.69
N TYR A 196 2.72 14.10 0.35
CA TYR A 196 2.12 14.61 1.58
C TYR A 196 2.85 15.85 2.08
N TYR A 197 2.24 16.54 3.03
CA TYR A 197 2.91 17.56 3.83
C TYR A 197 2.55 17.38 5.30
N ASP A 198 3.57 17.46 6.17
CA ASP A 198 3.44 17.42 7.62
C ASP A 198 3.46 18.81 8.19
N MET A 199 2.50 19.13 9.06
CA MET A 199 2.41 20.38 9.78
C MET A 199 2.21 20.12 11.27
N PHE A 200 2.92 20.89 12.09
CA PHE A 200 2.68 20.94 13.51
C PHE A 200 1.63 22.02 13.83
N LEU A 201 0.58 21.60 14.54
CA LEU A 201 -0.46 22.45 15.09
C LEU A 201 -0.56 22.17 16.58
N GLU A 202 -0.55 23.20 17.44
CA GLU A 202 -0.45 23.01 18.89
C GLU A 202 -1.70 22.32 19.46
N ASN A 203 -2.91 22.73 19.08
CA ASN A 203 -4.15 22.23 19.67
C ASN A 203 -5.26 21.94 18.64
N GLU A 204 -4.96 21.98 17.35
CA GLU A 204 -5.95 21.81 16.30
C GLU A 204 -5.66 20.55 15.46
N GLY A 205 -6.74 19.87 15.05
CA GLY A 205 -6.68 18.76 14.11
C GLY A 205 -7.19 19.18 12.73
N VAL A 206 -6.62 18.59 11.68
CA VAL A 206 -7.13 18.77 10.32
C VAL A 206 -8.31 17.82 10.09
N SER A 207 -9.42 18.35 9.60
CA SER A 207 -10.61 17.60 9.24
C SER A 207 -10.67 17.39 7.71
N SER A 208 -11.26 16.27 7.27
CA SER A 208 -11.59 16.08 5.85
C SER A 208 -12.58 17.12 5.31
N ASN A 209 -13.31 17.83 6.18
CA ASN A 209 -14.19 18.91 5.81
C ASN A 209 -13.41 20.15 5.31
N ASP A 210 -12.13 20.26 5.64
CA ASP A 210 -11.27 21.38 5.24
C ASP A 210 -10.71 21.20 3.82
N PHE A 211 -10.75 19.96 3.27
CA PHE A 211 -10.16 19.65 1.96
C PHE A 211 -10.67 20.53 0.81
N PRO A 212 -11.99 20.81 0.68
CA PRO A 212 -12.47 21.69 -0.39
C PRO A 212 -11.90 23.09 -0.30
N CYS A 213 -11.74 23.64 0.92
CA CYS A 213 -11.14 24.94 1.15
C CYS A 213 -9.68 24.97 0.70
N LEU A 214 -8.87 24.00 1.16
CA LEU A 214 -7.47 23.87 0.78
C LEU A 214 -7.31 23.66 -0.74
N GLU A 215 -8.13 22.82 -1.37
CA GLU A 215 -8.10 22.59 -2.82
C GLU A 215 -8.43 23.86 -3.61
N ASN A 216 -9.38 24.67 -3.16
CA ASN A 216 -9.73 25.93 -3.81
C ASN A 216 -8.59 26.93 -3.72
N LEU A 217 -7.90 26.99 -2.58
CA LEU A 217 -6.73 27.83 -2.41
C LEU A 217 -5.55 27.32 -3.28
N CYS A 218 -5.31 26.00 -3.34
CA CYS A 218 -4.33 25.43 -4.25
C CYS A 218 -4.63 25.79 -5.72
N LYS A 219 -5.92 25.76 -6.15
CA LYS A 219 -6.33 26.18 -7.50
C LYS A 219 -6.03 27.65 -7.77
N LYS A 220 -6.18 28.52 -6.77
CA LYS A 220 -5.81 29.94 -6.87
C LYS A 220 -4.31 30.11 -7.06
N ILE A 221 -3.49 29.46 -6.22
CA ILE A 221 -2.03 29.46 -6.30
C ILE A 221 -1.55 28.96 -7.68
N ILE A 222 -2.17 27.89 -8.19
CA ILE A 222 -1.89 27.36 -9.54
C ILE A 222 -2.17 28.40 -10.64
N LYS A 223 -3.30 29.12 -10.55
CA LYS A 223 -3.67 30.17 -11.52
C LYS A 223 -2.71 31.36 -11.50
N GLU A 224 -2.15 31.68 -10.36
CA GLU A 224 -1.19 32.77 -10.17
C GLU A 224 0.13 32.50 -10.89
N LYS A 225 0.41 31.26 -11.27
CA LYS A 225 1.66 30.83 -11.96
C LYS A 225 2.92 31.28 -11.21
N GLN A 226 2.92 31.18 -9.89
CA GLN A 226 4.04 31.56 -9.04
C GLN A 226 5.30 30.76 -9.44
N PRO A 227 6.46 31.43 -9.70
CA PRO A 227 7.70 30.74 -10.02
C PRO A 227 8.26 29.98 -8.81
N PHE A 228 8.97 28.89 -9.05
CA PHE A 228 9.84 28.25 -8.05
C PHE A 228 11.24 28.83 -8.17
N GLU A 229 11.65 29.61 -7.19
CA GLU A 229 12.90 30.34 -7.20
C GLU A 229 13.88 29.72 -6.21
N ARG A 230 14.98 29.16 -6.76
CA ARG A 230 16.08 28.56 -5.98
C ARG A 230 17.00 29.65 -5.42
N LEU A 231 17.40 29.50 -4.16
CA LEU A 231 18.43 30.32 -3.54
C LEU A 231 19.31 29.46 -2.63
N GLU A 232 20.62 29.60 -2.76
CA GLU A 232 21.58 28.99 -1.85
C GLU A 232 21.97 30.00 -0.77
N VAL A 233 21.84 29.59 0.49
CA VAL A 233 21.97 30.49 1.65
C VAL A 233 22.82 29.82 2.73
N LYS A 234 23.56 30.65 3.49
CA LYS A 234 24.33 30.19 4.64
C LYS A 234 23.43 29.65 5.74
N LYS A 235 23.86 28.57 6.39
CA LYS A 235 23.11 27.88 7.46
C LYS A 235 22.73 28.84 8.59
N GLU A 236 23.61 29.73 9.02
CA GLU A 236 23.34 30.70 10.09
C GLU A 236 22.20 31.66 9.73
N THR A 237 22.17 32.13 8.48
CA THR A 237 21.11 33.00 7.98
C THR A 237 19.79 32.28 7.90
N LEU A 238 19.78 30.99 7.56
CA LEU A 238 18.58 30.16 7.52
C LEU A 238 18.03 29.88 8.93
N LEU A 239 18.90 29.67 9.92
CA LEU A 239 18.47 29.55 11.31
C LEU A 239 17.75 30.81 11.81
N GLU A 240 18.20 32.00 11.41
CA GLU A 240 17.50 33.24 11.72
C GLU A 240 16.18 33.36 10.93
N MET A 241 16.19 33.05 9.63
CA MET A 241 14.99 33.08 8.77
C MET A 241 13.88 32.16 9.27
N PHE A 242 14.23 30.97 9.75
CA PHE A 242 13.30 29.95 10.22
C PHE A 242 13.14 29.88 11.74
N LYS A 243 13.58 30.90 12.49
CA LYS A 243 13.52 30.90 13.97
C LYS A 243 12.12 30.67 14.54
N TYR A 244 11.06 31.02 13.79
CA TYR A 244 9.66 30.76 14.15
C TYR A 244 9.29 29.26 14.06
N ASN A 245 10.07 28.45 13.33
CA ASN A 245 9.77 27.04 13.06
C ASN A 245 10.85 26.13 13.65
N LYS A 246 10.61 25.61 14.85
CA LYS A 246 11.56 24.73 15.58
C LYS A 246 11.95 23.48 14.78
N PHE A 247 11.08 22.97 13.91
CA PHE A 247 11.34 21.77 13.11
C PHE A 247 12.35 22.05 12.00
N LYS A 248 12.20 23.18 11.28
CA LYS A 248 13.20 23.59 10.28
C LYS A 248 14.56 23.87 10.93
N CYS A 249 14.57 24.48 12.12
CA CYS A 249 15.80 24.69 12.88
C CYS A 249 16.45 23.35 13.31
N ARG A 250 15.67 22.33 13.74
CA ARG A 250 16.19 20.99 14.01
C ARG A 250 16.80 20.35 12.76
N ILE A 251 16.11 20.41 11.61
CA ILE A 251 16.65 19.88 10.34
C ILE A 251 17.96 20.55 9.99
N LEU A 252 18.05 21.87 10.09
CA LEU A 252 19.28 22.62 9.82
C LEU A 252 20.42 22.20 10.75
N ASN A 253 20.15 22.00 12.03
CA ASN A 253 21.19 21.64 13.01
C ASN A 253 21.65 20.20 12.90
N GLU A 254 20.71 19.25 12.70
CA GLU A 254 20.98 17.82 12.79
C GLU A 254 21.31 17.16 11.45
N LYS A 255 20.68 17.64 10.34
CA LYS A 255 20.79 16.99 9.03
C LYS A 255 21.61 17.76 7.99
N VAL A 256 21.80 19.06 8.19
CA VAL A 256 22.61 19.90 7.27
C VAL A 256 24.03 20.01 7.79
N THR A 257 24.93 19.28 7.17
CA THR A 257 26.38 19.24 7.52
C THR A 257 27.21 20.26 6.73
N THR A 258 26.65 20.82 5.67
CA THR A 258 27.30 21.80 4.80
C THR A 258 27.12 23.23 5.32
N PRO A 259 28.09 24.16 5.05
CA PRO A 259 27.98 25.56 5.49
C PRO A 259 26.86 26.33 4.77
N THR A 260 26.43 25.87 3.61
CA THR A 260 25.29 26.40 2.84
C THR A 260 24.29 25.30 2.50
N THR A 261 23.04 25.67 2.31
CA THR A 261 22.01 24.80 1.75
C THR A 261 20.99 25.62 0.96
N THR A 262 20.07 24.96 0.29
CA THR A 262 19.13 25.63 -0.60
C THR A 262 17.75 25.80 0.06
N VAL A 263 17.10 26.90 -0.32
CA VAL A 263 15.68 27.15 -0.12
C VAL A 263 15.02 27.42 -1.48
N TYR A 264 13.73 27.14 -1.55
CA TYR A 264 12.91 27.50 -2.69
C TYR A 264 11.76 28.39 -2.23
N ARG A 265 11.52 29.42 -3.02
CA ARG A 265 10.35 30.29 -2.88
C ARG A 265 9.27 29.86 -3.85
N CYS A 266 8.03 29.83 -3.38
CA CYS A 266 6.81 29.68 -4.15
C CYS A 266 5.79 30.67 -3.60
N GLY A 267 5.62 31.83 -4.27
CA GLY A 267 4.81 32.94 -3.74
C GLY A 267 5.28 33.39 -2.35
N PRO A 268 4.41 33.40 -1.34
CA PRO A 268 4.77 33.74 0.03
C PRO A 268 5.49 32.61 0.78
N LEU A 269 5.39 31.37 0.32
CA LEU A 269 6.09 30.25 0.92
C LEU A 269 7.58 30.27 0.59
N ILE A 270 8.42 30.17 1.61
CA ILE A 270 9.84 29.87 1.48
C ILE A 270 10.08 28.59 2.27
N ASP A 271 10.59 27.56 1.59
CA ASP A 271 10.81 26.27 2.21
C ASP A 271 12.26 25.82 2.13
N LEU A 272 12.71 25.15 3.20
CA LEU A 272 14.01 24.48 3.25
C LEU A 272 13.93 23.23 2.37
N CYS A 273 14.52 23.31 1.19
CA CYS A 273 14.38 22.30 0.16
C CYS A 273 15.62 22.23 -0.73
N ARG A 274 16.00 21.01 -1.14
CA ARG A 274 17.09 20.79 -2.09
C ARG A 274 16.66 20.94 -3.55
N GLY A 275 15.34 20.87 -3.80
CA GLY A 275 14.80 20.86 -5.14
C GLY A 275 15.14 19.57 -5.93
N PRO A 276 15.14 19.61 -7.27
CA PRO A 276 14.61 20.71 -8.08
C PRO A 276 13.08 20.76 -8.10
N HIS A 277 12.52 21.78 -8.75
CA HIS A 277 11.08 22.00 -8.89
C HIS A 277 10.66 22.28 -10.33
N VAL A 278 9.35 22.19 -10.61
CA VAL A 278 8.79 22.68 -11.87
C VAL A 278 8.96 24.20 -11.98
N ARG A 279 8.94 24.74 -13.19
CA ARG A 279 9.18 26.18 -13.42
C ARG A 279 8.28 27.11 -12.63
N HIS A 280 6.99 26.80 -12.56
CA HIS A 280 5.99 27.59 -11.85
C HIS A 280 4.75 26.74 -11.52
N THR A 281 3.96 27.18 -10.54
CA THR A 281 2.75 26.45 -10.08
C THR A 281 1.74 26.15 -11.18
N GLY A 282 1.66 26.98 -12.22
CA GLY A 282 0.76 26.78 -13.37
C GLY A 282 1.08 25.56 -14.26
N LYS A 283 2.19 24.84 -14.00
CA LYS A 283 2.47 23.55 -14.64
C LYS A 283 1.62 22.42 -14.03
N ILE A 284 1.17 22.58 -12.78
CA ILE A 284 0.25 21.65 -12.12
C ILE A 284 -1.16 21.94 -12.64
N LYS A 285 -1.82 20.97 -13.31
CA LYS A 285 -3.14 21.21 -13.95
C LYS A 285 -4.30 20.70 -13.10
N ALA A 286 -4.09 19.62 -12.38
CA ALA A 286 -5.10 19.00 -11.54
C ALA A 286 -4.46 18.57 -10.22
N LEU A 287 -5.06 18.94 -9.10
CA LEU A 287 -4.61 18.60 -7.75
C LEU A 287 -5.81 18.21 -6.90
N LYS A 288 -5.68 17.11 -6.13
CA LYS A 288 -6.68 16.59 -5.22
C LYS A 288 -6.07 16.30 -3.86
N ILE A 289 -6.75 16.72 -2.80
CA ILE A 289 -6.45 16.33 -1.41
C ILE A 289 -7.42 15.22 -1.04
N HIS A 290 -6.91 14.06 -0.61
CA HIS A 290 -7.77 12.87 -0.49
C HIS A 290 -7.70 12.18 0.86
N LYS A 291 -6.73 12.52 1.72
CA LYS A 291 -6.56 11.85 3.02
C LYS A 291 -5.80 12.74 3.99
N ASN A 292 -6.10 12.61 5.27
CA ASN A 292 -5.27 13.10 6.38
C ASN A 292 -5.01 11.99 7.41
N SER A 293 -3.98 12.16 8.19
CA SER A 293 -3.64 11.30 9.32
C SER A 293 -2.78 12.07 10.32
N SER A 294 -2.70 11.56 11.55
CA SER A 294 -1.68 12.00 12.51
C SER A 294 -0.42 11.15 12.34
N THR A 295 0.73 11.74 12.63
CA THR A 295 2.02 11.08 12.68
C THR A 295 2.87 11.70 13.80
N TYR A 296 4.00 11.09 14.14
CA TYR A 296 4.95 11.66 15.08
C TYR A 296 6.19 12.16 14.34
N TRP A 297 6.85 13.18 14.89
CA TRP A 297 8.11 13.66 14.37
C TRP A 297 9.12 12.50 14.26
N GLU A 298 9.67 12.29 13.05
CA GLU A 298 10.58 11.18 12.71
C GLU A 298 10.02 9.76 13.03
N GLY A 299 8.72 9.62 13.17
CA GLY A 299 8.09 8.34 13.51
C GLY A 299 8.27 7.89 14.97
N LYS A 300 8.80 8.74 15.83
CA LYS A 300 9.06 8.44 17.25
C LYS A 300 7.85 8.85 18.09
N ALA A 301 7.24 7.89 18.79
CA ALA A 301 6.01 8.09 19.57
C ALA A 301 6.15 9.03 20.77
N ASP A 302 7.36 9.29 21.23
CA ASP A 302 7.73 10.22 22.31
C ASP A 302 7.95 11.66 21.83
N MET A 303 7.87 11.90 20.51
CA MET A 303 8.04 13.20 19.90
C MET A 303 6.69 13.86 19.58
N GLU A 304 6.76 15.12 19.08
CA GLU A 304 5.56 15.89 18.77
C GLU A 304 4.65 15.21 17.74
N SER A 305 3.34 15.27 17.98
CA SER A 305 2.33 14.83 17.02
C SER A 305 2.18 15.86 15.89
N LEU A 306 2.15 15.38 14.65
CA LEU A 306 2.02 16.17 13.44
C LEU A 306 0.74 15.82 12.70
N GLN A 307 0.15 16.79 12.02
CA GLN A 307 -0.94 16.58 11.07
C GLN A 307 -0.34 16.35 9.68
N ARG A 308 -0.68 15.22 9.06
CA ARG A 308 -0.24 14.84 7.71
C ARG A 308 -1.40 14.91 6.74
N ILE A 309 -1.26 15.70 5.68
CA ILE A 309 -2.24 15.81 4.60
C ILE A 309 -1.65 15.21 3.33
N TYR A 310 -2.43 14.34 2.66
CA TYR A 310 -2.02 13.67 1.42
C TYR A 310 -2.72 14.28 0.22
N GLY A 311 -1.93 14.49 -0.84
CA GLY A 311 -2.42 14.96 -2.11
C GLY A 311 -1.91 14.13 -3.29
N ILE A 312 -2.57 14.32 -4.43
CA ILE A 312 -2.12 13.82 -5.72
C ILE A 312 -2.33 14.89 -6.78
N SER A 313 -1.50 14.89 -7.82
CA SER A 313 -1.62 15.86 -8.90
C SER A 313 -1.20 15.27 -10.24
N PHE A 314 -1.76 15.84 -11.31
CA PHE A 314 -1.54 15.38 -12.69
C PHE A 314 -1.43 16.56 -13.65
N PRO A 315 -0.69 16.39 -14.78
CA PRO A 315 -0.59 17.39 -15.85
C PRO A 315 -1.85 17.48 -16.72
N ASP A 316 -2.79 16.54 -16.59
CA ASP A 316 -4.07 16.52 -17.30
C ASP A 316 -5.21 16.20 -16.32
N PRO A 317 -6.31 16.99 -16.30
CA PRO A 317 -7.49 16.69 -15.50
C PRO A 317 -8.15 15.34 -15.80
N LYS A 318 -7.96 14.78 -17.01
CA LYS A 318 -8.44 13.43 -17.35
C LYS A 318 -7.75 12.36 -16.51
N MET A 319 -6.43 12.47 -16.31
CA MET A 319 -5.68 11.55 -15.46
C MET A 319 -6.17 11.57 -14.02
N LEU A 320 -6.55 12.75 -13.50
CA LEU A 320 -7.14 12.85 -12.16
C LEU A 320 -8.49 12.12 -12.10
N LYS A 321 -9.36 12.27 -13.09
CA LYS A 321 -10.65 11.56 -13.14
C LYS A 321 -10.47 10.05 -13.24
N GLU A 322 -9.49 9.57 -14.00
CA GLU A 322 -9.15 8.15 -14.10
C GLU A 322 -8.65 7.63 -12.75
N TRP A 323 -7.81 8.40 -12.07
CA TRP A 323 -7.36 8.08 -10.72
C TRP A 323 -8.52 8.05 -9.70
N GLU A 324 -9.44 9.04 -9.74
CA GLU A 324 -10.62 9.06 -8.86
C GLU A 324 -11.50 7.82 -9.09
N LYS A 325 -11.75 7.47 -10.35
CA LYS A 325 -12.48 6.24 -10.71
C LYS A 325 -11.78 4.99 -10.18
N PHE A 326 -10.45 4.93 -10.35
CA PHE A 326 -9.65 3.84 -9.80
C PHE A 326 -9.75 3.75 -8.27
N GLN A 327 -9.69 4.87 -7.55
CA GLN A 327 -9.82 4.91 -6.09
C GLN A 327 -11.22 4.47 -5.64
N GLU A 328 -12.26 4.85 -6.35
CA GLU A 328 -13.63 4.41 -6.07
C GLU A 328 -13.78 2.90 -6.30
N GLU A 329 -13.26 2.38 -7.39
CA GLU A 329 -13.23 0.95 -7.65
C GLU A 329 -12.45 0.19 -6.58
N ALA A 330 -11.25 0.66 -6.20
CA ALA A 330 -10.45 0.08 -5.14
C ALA A 330 -11.21 0.06 -3.79
N LYS A 331 -11.93 1.14 -3.45
CA LYS A 331 -12.76 1.22 -2.25
C LYS A 331 -13.95 0.25 -2.30
N ASN A 332 -14.56 0.08 -3.46
CA ASN A 332 -15.66 -0.89 -3.64
C ASN A 332 -15.19 -2.33 -3.57
N ARG A 333 -13.93 -2.61 -3.91
CA ARG A 333 -13.31 -3.93 -3.81
C ARG A 333 -12.65 -4.22 -2.46
N ASP A 334 -12.64 -3.27 -1.52
CA ASP A 334 -12.03 -3.45 -0.19
C ASP A 334 -12.53 -4.74 0.47
N HIS A 335 -11.59 -5.62 0.82
CA HIS A 335 -11.90 -6.94 1.40
C HIS A 335 -12.68 -6.86 2.71
N ARG A 336 -12.52 -5.77 3.50
CA ARG A 336 -13.26 -5.56 4.75
C ARG A 336 -14.74 -5.27 4.49
N LYS A 337 -15.03 -4.52 3.41
CA LYS A 337 -16.39 -4.24 2.94
C LYS A 337 -17.03 -5.51 2.39
N LEU A 338 -16.40 -6.14 1.41
CA LEU A 338 -16.88 -7.35 0.76
C LEU A 338 -16.99 -8.53 1.74
N GLY A 339 -16.04 -8.68 2.65
CA GLY A 339 -16.07 -9.70 3.69
C GLY A 339 -17.27 -9.60 4.60
N ARG A 340 -17.65 -8.37 4.97
CA ARG A 340 -18.87 -8.10 5.75
C ARG A 340 -20.14 -8.35 4.95
N GLU A 341 -20.22 -7.82 3.71
CA GLU A 341 -21.38 -7.95 2.83
C GLU A 341 -21.67 -9.41 2.44
N GLN A 342 -20.65 -10.25 2.36
CA GLN A 342 -20.77 -11.66 2.01
C GLN A 342 -20.75 -12.61 3.21
N ASP A 343 -20.72 -12.10 4.45
CA ASP A 343 -20.61 -12.88 5.69
C ASP A 343 -19.40 -13.81 5.71
N LEU A 344 -18.22 -13.30 5.35
CA LEU A 344 -17.01 -14.11 5.30
C LEU A 344 -16.24 -14.10 6.61
N PHE A 345 -16.07 -12.91 7.21
CA PHE A 345 -15.27 -12.72 8.42
C PHE A 345 -15.58 -11.40 9.12
N PHE A 346 -15.15 -11.29 10.37
CA PHE A 346 -15.20 -10.05 11.16
C PHE A 346 -13.99 -9.93 12.11
N PHE A 347 -13.78 -8.72 12.63
CA PHE A 347 -12.80 -8.41 13.67
C PHE A 347 -13.52 -7.94 14.92
N HIS A 348 -12.93 -8.19 16.10
CA HIS A 348 -13.51 -7.81 17.39
C HIS A 348 -12.44 -7.21 18.30
N ASP A 349 -12.81 -6.19 19.08
CA ASP A 349 -11.89 -5.45 19.97
C ASP A 349 -11.27 -6.31 21.07
N LEU A 350 -11.93 -7.40 21.47
CA LEU A 350 -11.39 -8.36 22.43
C LEU A 350 -10.27 -9.24 21.86
N SER A 351 -10.08 -9.26 20.54
CA SER A 351 -8.99 -9.99 19.87
C SER A 351 -8.41 -9.14 18.73
N PRO A 352 -7.77 -7.99 19.05
CA PRO A 352 -7.29 -7.06 18.07
C PRO A 352 -6.18 -7.68 17.21
N GLY A 353 -6.32 -7.58 15.88
CA GLY A 353 -5.39 -8.18 14.94
C GLY A 353 -5.59 -9.67 14.68
N SER A 354 -6.67 -10.27 15.19
CA SER A 354 -7.06 -11.65 14.89
C SER A 354 -8.43 -11.69 14.24
N CYS A 355 -8.55 -12.42 13.14
CA CYS A 355 -9.78 -12.50 12.36
C CYS A 355 -10.63 -13.69 12.78
N PHE A 356 -11.95 -13.49 12.86
CA PHE A 356 -12.94 -14.53 13.01
C PHE A 356 -13.53 -14.85 11.64
N PHE A 357 -13.30 -16.06 11.15
CA PHE A 357 -13.88 -16.55 9.89
C PHE A 357 -15.22 -17.19 10.16
N LEU A 358 -16.28 -16.66 9.52
CA LEU A 358 -17.62 -17.23 9.52
C LEU A 358 -17.69 -18.48 8.60
N PRO A 359 -18.75 -19.28 8.62
CA PRO A 359 -18.81 -20.53 7.85
C PRO A 359 -18.43 -20.38 6.37
N LYS A 360 -18.87 -19.31 5.70
CA LYS A 360 -18.55 -19.04 4.29
C LYS A 360 -17.07 -18.67 4.10
N GLY A 361 -16.52 -17.86 4.99
CA GLY A 361 -15.10 -17.53 4.97
C GLY A 361 -14.21 -18.72 5.32
N ALA A 362 -14.64 -19.54 6.29
CA ALA A 362 -13.95 -20.78 6.66
C ALA A 362 -13.93 -21.79 5.49
N TYR A 363 -14.98 -21.82 4.67
CA TYR A 363 -14.97 -22.64 3.45
C TYR A 363 -13.86 -22.21 2.50
N ILE A 364 -13.75 -20.90 2.20
CA ILE A 364 -12.68 -20.35 1.35
C ILE A 364 -11.30 -20.69 1.94
N TYR A 365 -11.13 -20.45 3.23
CA TYR A 365 -9.91 -20.68 3.98
C TYR A 365 -9.43 -22.15 3.86
N ASN A 366 -10.33 -23.09 4.17
CA ASN A 366 -10.02 -24.52 4.12
C ASN A 366 -9.82 -25.04 2.69
N THR A 367 -10.57 -24.49 1.72
CA THR A 367 -10.40 -24.84 0.30
C THR A 367 -9.03 -24.40 -0.22
N LEU A 368 -8.53 -23.24 0.18
CA LEU A 368 -7.16 -22.81 -0.15
C LEU A 368 -6.11 -23.74 0.46
N ILE A 369 -6.24 -24.07 1.74
CA ILE A 369 -5.31 -24.99 2.41
C ILE A 369 -5.32 -26.38 1.72
N GLU A 370 -6.48 -26.94 1.39
CA GLU A 370 -6.55 -28.24 0.72
C GLU A 370 -5.99 -28.19 -0.72
N PHE A 371 -6.16 -27.07 -1.41
CA PHE A 371 -5.48 -26.85 -2.69
C PHE A 371 -3.96 -26.96 -2.53
N PHE A 372 -3.39 -26.27 -1.54
CA PHE A 372 -1.95 -26.34 -1.26
C PHE A 372 -1.49 -27.74 -0.81
N ARG A 373 -2.28 -28.40 0.03
CA ARG A 373 -2.00 -29.80 0.43
C ARG A 373 -1.94 -30.72 -0.79
N SER A 374 -2.86 -30.54 -1.74
CA SER A 374 -2.84 -31.33 -2.97
C SER A 374 -1.58 -31.10 -3.80
N GLU A 375 -1.12 -29.86 -3.88
CA GLU A 375 0.10 -29.49 -4.61
C GLU A 375 1.37 -29.94 -3.86
N TYR A 376 1.39 -29.90 -2.54
CA TYR A 376 2.48 -30.43 -1.71
C TYR A 376 2.69 -31.92 -1.91
N ARG A 377 1.59 -32.72 -1.89
CA ARG A 377 1.67 -34.17 -2.13
C ARG A 377 2.27 -34.49 -3.50
N LYS A 378 1.87 -33.75 -4.54
CA LYS A 378 2.43 -33.94 -5.91
C LYS A 378 3.92 -33.61 -5.99
N ARG A 379 4.43 -32.73 -5.16
CA ARG A 379 5.82 -32.25 -5.16
C ARG A 379 6.69 -32.86 -4.07
N GLY A 380 6.18 -33.85 -3.36
CA GLY A 380 6.93 -34.62 -2.35
C GLY A 380 7.20 -33.86 -1.06
N PHE A 381 6.39 -32.82 -0.73
CA PHE A 381 6.43 -32.19 0.58
C PHE A 381 5.74 -33.07 1.63
N GLN A 382 6.33 -33.13 2.82
CA GLN A 382 5.80 -33.82 3.99
C GLN A 382 5.15 -32.78 4.92
N GLU A 383 3.83 -32.91 5.13
CA GLU A 383 3.12 -32.03 6.08
C GLU A 383 3.48 -32.43 7.50
N VAL A 384 3.86 -31.46 8.31
CA VAL A 384 4.21 -31.62 9.72
C VAL A 384 3.40 -30.64 10.58
N VAL A 385 3.33 -30.90 11.89
CA VAL A 385 2.69 -30.06 12.87
C VAL A 385 3.69 -29.79 13.99
N THR A 386 3.95 -28.53 14.27
CA THR A 386 4.87 -28.09 15.32
C THR A 386 4.14 -27.39 16.46
N PRO A 387 4.66 -27.40 17.70
CA PRO A 387 4.07 -26.66 18.81
C PRO A 387 3.92 -25.16 18.53
N ASN A 388 2.93 -24.52 19.15
CA ASN A 388 2.74 -23.07 19.06
C ASN A 388 3.54 -22.28 20.10
N ILE A 389 3.93 -22.94 21.19
CA ILE A 389 4.60 -22.34 22.35
C ILE A 389 5.96 -23.02 22.53
N TYR A 390 7.00 -22.21 22.71
CA TYR A 390 8.34 -22.68 22.98
C TYR A 390 8.99 -21.87 24.08
N ASN A 391 9.91 -22.50 24.84
CA ASN A 391 10.80 -21.81 25.74
C ASN A 391 11.70 -20.83 24.98
N SER A 392 12.00 -19.69 25.59
CA SER A 392 12.82 -18.63 24.99
C SER A 392 14.23 -19.10 24.55
N LYS A 393 14.73 -20.21 25.13
CA LYS A 393 16.02 -20.82 24.74
C LYS A 393 16.05 -21.20 23.25
N LEU A 394 14.93 -21.66 22.67
CA LEU A 394 14.84 -21.94 21.23
C LEU A 394 15.09 -20.68 20.39
N TRP A 395 14.49 -19.57 20.79
CA TRP A 395 14.62 -18.29 20.12
C TRP A 395 15.99 -17.64 20.30
N GLN A 396 16.65 -17.90 21.43
CA GLN A 396 18.04 -17.51 21.67
C GLN A 396 18.98 -18.31 20.76
N THR A 397 18.79 -19.62 20.67
CA THR A 397 19.58 -20.48 19.76
C THR A 397 19.45 -20.04 18.30
N SER A 398 18.24 -19.79 17.82
CA SER A 398 17.99 -19.36 16.47
C SER A 398 18.38 -17.88 16.17
N GLY A 399 18.66 -17.08 17.21
CA GLY A 399 18.97 -15.64 17.09
C GLY A 399 17.75 -14.73 17.02
N HIS A 400 16.54 -15.26 16.94
CA HIS A 400 15.33 -14.45 16.86
C HIS A 400 15.11 -13.62 18.14
N TRP A 401 15.51 -14.12 19.31
CA TRP A 401 15.36 -13.39 20.58
C TRP A 401 16.10 -12.06 20.57
N GLN A 402 17.30 -12.00 19.98
CA GLN A 402 18.15 -10.82 19.95
C GLN A 402 17.64 -9.73 18.97
N HIS A 403 16.99 -10.14 17.89
CA HIS A 403 16.62 -9.23 16.81
C HIS A 403 15.11 -9.05 16.62
N TYR A 404 14.29 -9.86 17.28
CA TYR A 404 12.86 -9.94 17.02
C TYR A 404 11.98 -10.05 18.26
N SER A 405 12.55 -10.01 19.48
CA SER A 405 11.80 -10.20 20.75
C SER A 405 10.66 -9.21 20.95
N GLU A 406 10.81 -7.96 20.51
CA GLU A 406 9.76 -6.93 20.59
C GLU A 406 8.51 -7.29 19.77
N ASN A 407 8.70 -8.07 18.70
CA ASN A 407 7.63 -8.55 17.82
C ASN A 407 7.09 -9.93 18.25
N MET A 408 7.46 -10.45 19.41
CA MET A 408 7.02 -11.73 19.92
C MET A 408 6.07 -11.57 21.10
N PHE A 409 5.02 -12.38 21.18
CA PHE A 409 4.22 -12.53 22.38
C PHE A 409 4.95 -13.47 23.34
N SER A 410 5.48 -12.93 24.43
CA SER A 410 6.19 -13.69 25.48
C SER A 410 5.48 -13.59 26.82
N PHE A 411 5.61 -14.61 27.65
CA PHE A 411 5.01 -14.72 28.96
C PHE A 411 5.83 -15.67 29.84
N GLU A 412 5.69 -15.53 31.17
CA GLU A 412 6.38 -16.35 32.14
C GLU A 412 5.52 -17.55 32.56
N VAL A 413 6.11 -18.73 32.61
CA VAL A 413 5.54 -19.95 33.16
C VAL A 413 6.59 -20.61 34.04
N GLU A 414 6.28 -20.88 35.32
CA GLU A 414 7.18 -21.55 36.25
C GLU A 414 8.60 -20.93 36.36
N LYS A 415 8.68 -19.60 36.28
CA LYS A 415 9.91 -18.79 36.29
C LYS A 415 10.77 -18.94 35.01
N GLU A 416 10.26 -19.56 33.98
CA GLU A 416 10.89 -19.59 32.62
C GLU A 416 10.07 -18.76 31.65
N ILE A 417 10.76 -18.13 30.68
CA ILE A 417 10.12 -17.33 29.65
C ILE A 417 9.78 -18.22 28.46
N PHE A 418 8.51 -18.19 28.08
CA PHE A 418 7.98 -18.84 26.88
C PHE A 418 7.51 -17.78 25.88
N ALA A 419 7.42 -18.15 24.62
CA ALA A 419 6.86 -17.29 23.59
C ALA A 419 6.04 -18.09 22.59
N LEU A 420 5.00 -17.42 22.03
CA LEU A 420 4.28 -17.92 20.86
C LEU A 420 5.18 -17.84 19.63
N LYS A 421 5.16 -18.84 18.79
CA LYS A 421 6.00 -18.87 17.58
C LYS A 421 5.62 -17.77 16.57
N PRO A 422 6.57 -16.92 16.18
CA PRO A 422 6.41 -15.98 15.07
C PRO A 422 6.76 -16.59 13.71
N MET A 423 7.44 -17.74 13.71
CA MET A 423 7.95 -18.49 12.55
C MET A 423 8.02 -19.99 12.87
N ASN A 424 7.98 -20.84 11.83
CA ASN A 424 8.08 -22.31 12.00
C ASN A 424 9.52 -22.83 11.89
N CYS A 425 10.44 -22.08 11.27
CA CYS A 425 11.79 -22.55 10.94
C CYS A 425 12.59 -23.15 12.11
N PRO A 426 12.61 -22.60 13.35
CA PRO A 426 13.33 -23.24 14.45
C PRO A 426 12.73 -24.59 14.86
N GLY A 427 11.40 -24.74 14.79
CA GLY A 427 10.72 -26.00 15.02
C GLY A 427 11.12 -27.09 14.00
N HIS A 428 11.22 -26.70 12.73
CA HIS A 428 11.67 -27.61 11.66
C HIS A 428 13.16 -27.99 11.81
N CYS A 429 14.00 -27.08 12.33
CA CYS A 429 15.38 -27.42 12.68
C CYS A 429 15.45 -28.50 13.76
N LEU A 430 14.62 -28.41 14.80
CA LEU A 430 14.52 -29.47 15.83
C LEU A 430 14.05 -30.80 15.24
N MET A 431 13.10 -30.77 14.28
CA MET A 431 12.64 -31.99 13.58
C MET A 431 13.72 -32.59 12.67
N PHE A 432 14.53 -31.76 12.04
CA PHE A 432 15.69 -32.25 11.28
C PHE A 432 16.71 -32.93 12.19
N ASP A 433 17.04 -32.30 13.32
CA ASP A 433 18.03 -32.77 14.28
C ASP A 433 17.56 -33.93 15.16
N HIS A 434 16.27 -34.28 15.11
CA HIS A 434 15.68 -35.33 15.95
C HIS A 434 16.38 -36.69 15.83
N ARG A 435 16.99 -36.97 14.68
CA ARG A 435 17.80 -38.17 14.41
C ARG A 435 18.87 -37.91 13.36
N PRO A 436 19.93 -38.72 13.30
CA PRO A 436 20.93 -38.63 12.23
C PRO A 436 20.28 -38.73 10.84
N ARG A 437 20.71 -37.91 9.91
CA ARG A 437 20.22 -37.82 8.53
C ARG A 437 21.29 -38.33 7.56
N SER A 438 20.84 -38.93 6.48
CA SER A 438 21.70 -39.33 5.36
C SER A 438 21.45 -38.43 4.15
N TRP A 439 22.47 -38.24 3.31
CA TRP A 439 22.35 -37.55 2.03
C TRP A 439 21.22 -38.11 1.14
N ARG A 440 20.87 -39.40 1.28
CA ARG A 440 19.77 -40.03 0.55
C ARG A 440 18.40 -39.55 0.95
N GLU A 441 18.27 -38.89 2.08
CA GLU A 441 17.03 -38.31 2.56
C GLU A 441 16.88 -36.85 2.10
N LEU A 442 17.92 -36.26 1.52
CA LEU A 442 17.90 -34.93 0.98
C LEU A 442 17.53 -34.90 -0.51
N PRO A 443 16.73 -33.95 -0.98
CA PRO A 443 16.15 -32.83 -0.21
C PRO A 443 14.99 -33.31 0.68
N LEU A 444 15.02 -32.90 1.97
CA LEU A 444 13.91 -33.10 2.90
C LEU A 444 13.00 -31.85 2.89
N ARG A 445 11.76 -32.01 2.46
CA ARG A 445 10.80 -30.91 2.30
C ARG A 445 9.71 -31.00 3.36
N LEU A 446 9.79 -30.15 4.40
CA LEU A 446 8.81 -30.07 5.48
C LEU A 446 7.88 -28.90 5.26
N ALA A 447 6.57 -29.11 5.34
CA ALA A 447 5.55 -28.09 5.19
C ALA A 447 4.67 -28.03 6.45
N ASP A 448 4.41 -26.84 6.96
CA ASP A 448 3.62 -26.62 8.17
C ASP A 448 2.64 -25.47 7.97
N PHE A 449 1.34 -25.77 8.02
CA PHE A 449 0.28 -24.75 8.12
C PHE A 449 0.10 -24.23 9.55
N GLY A 450 1.18 -24.20 10.31
CA GLY A 450 1.18 -23.77 11.71
C GLY A 450 0.68 -22.34 11.88
N VAL A 451 -0.05 -22.12 12.97
CA VAL A 451 -0.49 -20.76 13.36
C VAL A 451 0.69 -19.98 13.89
N LEU A 452 0.92 -18.80 13.32
CA LEU A 452 1.98 -17.88 13.69
C LEU A 452 1.40 -16.65 14.42
N HIS A 453 2.19 -16.09 15.32
CA HIS A 453 1.79 -14.96 16.14
C HIS A 453 2.87 -13.88 16.11
N ARG A 454 2.50 -12.65 15.73
CA ARG A 454 3.40 -11.49 15.73
C ARG A 454 2.80 -10.34 16.49
N ASN A 455 3.56 -9.75 17.39
CA ASN A 455 3.13 -8.59 18.19
C ASN A 455 3.22 -7.31 17.35
N GLU A 456 2.37 -7.21 16.33
CA GLU A 456 2.27 -6.02 15.48
C GLU A 456 1.65 -4.86 16.27
N LEU A 457 2.17 -3.65 16.04
CA LEU A 457 1.61 -2.43 16.64
C LEU A 457 0.16 -2.21 16.18
N SER A 458 -0.69 -1.74 17.09
CA SER A 458 -2.12 -1.53 16.79
C SER A 458 -2.36 -0.63 15.59
N GLY A 459 -1.57 0.44 15.42
CA GLY A 459 -1.67 1.36 14.29
C GLY A 459 -1.22 0.78 12.95
N ALA A 460 -0.52 -0.35 12.95
CA ALA A 460 -0.08 -1.04 11.72
C ALA A 460 -1.08 -2.09 11.24
N LEU A 461 -2.08 -2.46 12.04
CA LEU A 461 -3.06 -3.48 11.68
C LEU A 461 -3.97 -3.00 10.54
N THR A 462 -4.16 -3.84 9.52
CA THR A 462 -4.92 -3.45 8.32
C THR A 462 -5.73 -4.65 7.79
N GLY A 463 -6.95 -4.81 8.29
CA GLY A 463 -7.82 -5.92 7.89
C GLY A 463 -7.10 -7.26 7.92
N LEU A 464 -7.22 -8.06 6.86
CA LEU A 464 -6.52 -9.35 6.72
C LEU A 464 -5.09 -9.21 6.18
N THR A 465 -4.68 -8.02 5.71
CA THR A 465 -3.36 -7.84 5.09
C THR A 465 -2.23 -7.72 6.12
N ARG A 466 -2.54 -7.25 7.33
CA ARG A 466 -1.60 -7.21 8.45
C ARG A 466 -2.32 -7.52 9.76
N VAL A 467 -2.05 -8.69 10.28
CA VAL A 467 -2.70 -9.30 11.44
C VAL A 467 -1.67 -9.77 12.46
N ARG A 468 -2.13 -10.05 13.69
CA ARG A 468 -1.29 -10.62 14.77
C ARG A 468 -1.29 -12.13 14.79
N ARG A 469 -2.37 -12.77 14.31
CA ARG A 469 -2.53 -14.23 14.18
C ARG A 469 -2.79 -14.58 12.73
N PHE A 470 -2.00 -15.48 12.16
CA PHE A 470 -2.15 -15.92 10.76
C PHE A 470 -1.57 -17.32 10.55
N GLN A 471 -1.91 -17.93 9.41
CA GLN A 471 -1.27 -19.16 8.92
C GLN A 471 -0.51 -18.86 7.62
N GLN A 472 0.60 -19.56 7.44
CA GLN A 472 1.35 -19.53 6.18
C GLN A 472 1.29 -20.91 5.50
N ASP A 473 1.48 -20.95 4.19
CA ASP A 473 1.88 -22.13 3.44
C ASP A 473 3.40 -22.32 3.58
N ASP A 474 3.86 -22.35 4.82
CA ASP A 474 5.27 -22.30 5.16
C ASP A 474 5.95 -23.65 4.95
N ALA A 475 7.05 -23.65 4.23
CA ALA A 475 7.83 -24.84 4.01
C ALA A 475 9.33 -24.57 4.07
N HIS A 476 10.05 -25.55 4.61
CA HIS A 476 11.51 -25.53 4.74
C HIS A 476 12.09 -26.74 4.04
N ILE A 477 12.94 -26.50 3.06
CA ILE A 477 13.62 -27.54 2.28
C ILE A 477 15.06 -27.61 2.79
N PHE A 478 15.41 -28.72 3.40
CA PHE A 478 16.79 -29.01 3.80
C PHE A 478 17.46 -29.75 2.66
N CYS A 479 18.48 -29.16 2.07
CA CYS A 479 19.15 -29.70 0.90
C CYS A 479 20.68 -29.52 0.99
N SER A 480 21.42 -30.22 0.12
CA SER A 480 22.85 -29.95 -0.09
C SER A 480 23.06 -28.77 -1.05
N MET A 481 24.29 -28.23 -1.08
CA MET A 481 24.61 -27.04 -1.93
C MET A 481 24.37 -27.31 -3.42
N ASP A 482 24.61 -28.53 -3.90
CA ASP A 482 24.39 -28.93 -5.29
C ASP A 482 22.92 -29.12 -5.67
N GLN A 483 22.03 -29.23 -4.68
CA GLN A 483 20.58 -29.38 -4.90
C GLN A 483 19.85 -28.03 -4.96
N ILE A 484 20.47 -26.90 -4.58
CA ILE A 484 19.82 -25.60 -4.47
C ILE A 484 19.11 -25.20 -5.77
N GLU A 485 19.80 -25.24 -6.91
CA GLU A 485 19.20 -24.80 -8.19
C GLU A 485 17.97 -25.62 -8.57
N SER A 486 18.01 -26.94 -8.38
CA SER A 486 16.89 -27.82 -8.69
C SER A 486 15.68 -27.57 -7.78
N GLU A 487 15.92 -27.29 -6.50
CA GLU A 487 14.85 -26.99 -5.53
C GLU A 487 14.25 -25.61 -5.77
N ILE A 488 15.06 -24.59 -6.10
CA ILE A 488 14.59 -23.27 -6.48
C ILE A 488 13.72 -23.33 -7.74
N LYS A 489 14.14 -24.07 -8.77
CA LYS A 489 13.32 -24.31 -9.97
C LYS A 489 11.97 -24.96 -9.63
N GLY A 490 11.98 -25.95 -8.74
CA GLY A 490 10.75 -26.57 -8.23
C GLY A 490 9.83 -25.58 -7.49
N CYS A 491 10.41 -24.67 -6.70
CA CYS A 491 9.66 -23.61 -6.03
C CYS A 491 9.05 -22.61 -7.02
N LEU A 492 9.80 -22.19 -8.04
CA LEU A 492 9.32 -21.27 -9.07
C LEU A 492 8.23 -21.90 -9.95
N ASP A 493 8.35 -23.20 -10.30
CA ASP A 493 7.29 -23.93 -11.01
C ASP A 493 6.01 -24.04 -10.18
N PHE A 494 6.15 -24.31 -8.89
CA PHE A 494 5.00 -24.34 -7.98
C PHE A 494 4.32 -22.97 -7.91
N LEU A 495 5.09 -21.90 -7.80
CA LEU A 495 4.59 -20.52 -7.80
C LEU A 495 3.80 -20.21 -9.08
N ARG A 496 4.34 -20.55 -10.26
CA ARG A 496 3.65 -20.37 -11.54
C ARG A 496 2.32 -21.11 -11.56
N THR A 497 2.33 -22.40 -11.17
CA THR A 497 1.12 -23.23 -11.11
C THR A 497 0.02 -22.60 -10.25
N VAL A 498 0.37 -22.08 -9.06
CA VAL A 498 -0.59 -21.47 -8.15
C VAL A 498 -1.13 -20.14 -8.70
N TYR A 499 -0.24 -19.29 -9.22
CA TYR A 499 -0.66 -17.97 -9.70
C TYR A 499 -1.44 -18.06 -11.01
N ASP A 500 -1.19 -19.05 -11.84
CA ASP A 500 -2.01 -19.34 -13.02
C ASP A 500 -3.43 -19.74 -12.63
N VAL A 501 -3.62 -20.56 -11.59
CA VAL A 501 -4.95 -20.91 -11.08
C VAL A 501 -5.71 -19.68 -10.59
N PHE A 502 -5.02 -18.73 -9.92
CA PHE A 502 -5.64 -17.49 -9.44
C PHE A 502 -5.80 -16.41 -10.53
N GLY A 503 -5.06 -16.51 -11.63
CA GLY A 503 -5.03 -15.52 -12.70
C GLY A 503 -4.19 -14.30 -12.39
N PHE A 504 -3.15 -14.45 -11.56
CA PHE A 504 -2.21 -13.38 -11.25
C PHE A 504 -1.07 -13.29 -12.26
N THR A 505 -0.67 -12.06 -12.54
CA THR A 505 0.66 -11.77 -13.08
C THR A 505 1.60 -11.37 -11.95
N PHE A 506 2.90 -11.59 -12.12
CA PHE A 506 3.87 -11.35 -11.05
C PHE A 506 5.17 -10.74 -11.58
N LYS A 507 5.93 -10.15 -10.66
CA LYS A 507 7.30 -9.67 -10.87
C LYS A 507 8.23 -10.38 -9.90
N LEU A 508 9.45 -10.66 -10.35
CA LEU A 508 10.50 -11.31 -9.59
C LEU A 508 11.63 -10.31 -9.31
N ASN A 509 12.07 -10.25 -8.05
CA ASN A 509 13.21 -9.45 -7.64
C ASN A 509 14.23 -10.36 -6.95
N LEU A 510 15.49 -10.30 -7.39
CA LEU A 510 16.60 -10.94 -6.70
C LEU A 510 17.22 -9.94 -5.72
N SER A 511 17.02 -10.17 -4.44
CA SER A 511 17.55 -9.34 -3.35
C SER A 511 18.86 -9.94 -2.85
N THR A 512 19.95 -9.20 -3.04
CA THR A 512 21.32 -9.66 -2.77
C THR A 512 21.84 -9.18 -1.42
N ARG A 513 23.07 -9.53 -1.12
CA ARG A 513 23.77 -9.30 0.16
C ARG A 513 23.67 -7.86 0.66
N PRO A 514 23.15 -7.64 1.90
CA PRO A 514 23.12 -6.32 2.53
C PRO A 514 24.50 -5.91 3.08
N GLU A 515 24.65 -4.65 3.50
CA GLU A 515 25.90 -4.16 4.14
C GLU A 515 26.23 -4.95 5.42
N LYS A 516 25.22 -5.31 6.21
CA LYS A 516 25.37 -6.13 7.43
C LYS A 516 24.84 -7.53 7.19
N PHE A 517 25.70 -8.50 7.00
CA PHE A 517 25.38 -9.89 6.74
C PHE A 517 26.18 -10.85 7.62
N LEU A 518 25.77 -12.10 7.67
CA LEU A 518 26.45 -13.19 8.37
C LEU A 518 27.01 -14.19 7.35
N GLY A 519 28.14 -14.82 7.71
CA GLY A 519 28.80 -15.84 6.90
C GLY A 519 29.88 -15.30 5.98
N GLU A 520 30.48 -16.19 5.18
CA GLU A 520 31.59 -15.85 4.31
C GLU A 520 31.09 -15.26 2.97
N PRO A 521 31.73 -14.20 2.44
CA PRO A 521 31.36 -13.58 1.17
C PRO A 521 31.25 -14.54 0.00
N GLU A 522 32.15 -15.51 -0.07
CA GLU A 522 32.21 -16.51 -1.16
C GLU A 522 30.96 -17.41 -1.19
N VAL A 523 30.41 -17.73 -0.01
CA VAL A 523 29.17 -18.52 0.10
C VAL A 523 27.98 -17.70 -0.42
N TRP A 524 27.97 -16.39 -0.13
CA TRP A 524 26.97 -15.48 -0.65
C TRP A 524 27.04 -15.34 -2.17
N ASP A 525 28.25 -15.16 -2.71
CA ASP A 525 28.46 -15.01 -4.15
C ASP A 525 27.99 -16.27 -4.90
N GLN A 526 28.28 -17.45 -4.37
CA GLN A 526 27.82 -18.74 -4.92
C GLN A 526 26.29 -18.84 -4.84
N ALA A 527 25.70 -18.50 -3.71
CA ALA A 527 24.25 -18.56 -3.50
C ALA A 527 23.50 -17.59 -4.42
N GLU A 528 23.96 -16.35 -4.52
CA GLU A 528 23.38 -15.34 -5.41
C GLU A 528 23.45 -15.82 -6.87
N LYS A 529 24.57 -16.41 -7.27
CA LYS A 529 24.74 -16.97 -8.62
C LYS A 529 23.79 -18.13 -8.91
N GLN A 530 23.56 -19.01 -7.95
CA GLN A 530 22.59 -20.11 -8.09
C GLN A 530 21.15 -19.59 -8.22
N LEU A 531 20.77 -18.54 -7.45
CA LEU A 531 19.47 -17.90 -7.59
C LEU A 531 19.33 -17.20 -8.95
N GLU A 532 20.36 -16.49 -9.41
CA GLU A 532 20.40 -15.86 -10.73
C GLU A 532 20.22 -16.88 -11.86
N ASN A 533 20.97 -17.99 -11.81
CA ASN A 533 20.85 -19.08 -12.79
C ASN A 533 19.41 -19.63 -12.83
N SER A 534 18.84 -19.90 -11.65
CA SER A 534 17.47 -20.40 -11.53
C SER A 534 16.42 -19.44 -12.11
N LEU A 535 16.59 -18.13 -11.90
CA LEU A 535 15.70 -17.09 -12.45
C LEU A 535 15.85 -16.99 -13.98
N ASN A 536 17.07 -17.04 -14.51
CA ASN A 536 17.33 -17.04 -15.94
C ASN A 536 16.71 -18.26 -16.64
N ASP A 537 16.83 -19.45 -16.04
CA ASP A 537 16.25 -20.68 -16.55
C ASP A 537 14.71 -20.69 -16.47
N PHE A 538 14.14 -19.98 -15.50
CA PHE A 538 12.68 -19.85 -15.36
C PHE A 538 12.05 -19.06 -16.51
N GLY A 539 12.83 -18.15 -17.17
CA GLY A 539 12.45 -17.46 -18.39
C GLY A 539 11.53 -16.26 -18.22
N GLU A 540 11.16 -15.90 -16.98
CA GLU A 540 10.40 -14.68 -16.69
C GLU A 540 11.34 -13.49 -16.45
N LYS A 541 10.85 -12.28 -16.71
CA LYS A 541 11.62 -11.06 -16.42
C LYS A 541 11.79 -10.88 -14.91
N TRP A 542 13.02 -10.65 -14.48
CA TRP A 542 13.33 -10.34 -13.10
C TRP A 542 14.21 -9.08 -12.99
N VAL A 543 14.27 -8.49 -11.80
CA VAL A 543 15.01 -7.27 -11.50
C VAL A 543 15.96 -7.54 -10.33
N LEU A 544 17.19 -7.07 -10.45
CA LEU A 544 18.16 -7.09 -9.36
C LEU A 544 17.80 -5.99 -8.34
N ASN A 545 17.73 -6.37 -7.06
CA ASN A 545 17.50 -5.48 -5.93
C ASN A 545 18.70 -5.56 -4.96
N PRO A 546 19.77 -4.78 -5.22
CA PRO A 546 21.01 -4.88 -4.46
C PRO A 546 20.84 -4.48 -2.99
N GLY A 547 21.40 -5.29 -2.08
CA GLY A 547 21.46 -4.94 -0.66
C GLY A 547 20.18 -5.18 0.14
N ASP A 548 19.13 -5.74 -0.45
CA ASP A 548 17.84 -5.99 0.22
C ASP A 548 17.66 -7.46 0.65
N GLY A 549 18.70 -8.27 0.57
CA GLY A 549 18.73 -9.62 1.13
C GLY A 549 18.58 -9.61 2.65
N ALA A 550 18.16 -10.76 3.22
CA ALA A 550 18.20 -10.90 4.67
C ALA A 550 19.66 -11.01 5.16
N PHE A 551 19.90 -10.66 6.42
CA PHE A 551 21.24 -10.77 6.99
C PHE A 551 21.82 -12.20 6.99
N TYR A 552 20.99 -13.22 6.78
CA TYR A 552 21.34 -14.64 6.81
C TYR A 552 21.33 -15.34 5.43
N GLY A 553 20.89 -14.67 4.37
CA GLY A 553 20.90 -15.23 3.01
C GLY A 553 20.17 -14.37 1.97
N PRO A 554 20.50 -14.55 0.68
CA PRO A 554 19.84 -13.89 -0.43
C PRO A 554 18.43 -14.46 -0.64
N LYS A 555 17.56 -13.69 -1.29
CA LYS A 555 16.15 -14.07 -1.50
C LYS A 555 15.63 -13.66 -2.87
N ILE A 556 14.62 -14.40 -3.33
CA ILE A 556 13.75 -14.01 -4.44
C ILE A 556 12.45 -13.50 -3.83
N ASP A 557 12.16 -12.20 -4.02
CA ASP A 557 10.90 -11.59 -3.63
C ASP A 557 9.95 -11.55 -4.82
N ILE A 558 8.71 -11.97 -4.59
CA ILE A 558 7.69 -12.06 -5.62
C ILE A 558 6.54 -11.10 -5.31
N GLN A 559 6.27 -10.22 -6.26
CA GLN A 559 5.15 -9.28 -6.21
C GLN A 559 4.08 -9.70 -7.21
N ILE A 560 2.85 -9.93 -6.75
CA ILE A 560 1.70 -10.19 -7.62
C ILE A 560 0.99 -8.89 -7.97
N LYS A 561 0.43 -8.85 -9.18
CA LYS A 561 -0.41 -7.74 -9.65
C LYS A 561 -1.86 -8.18 -9.61
N ASP A 562 -2.71 -7.43 -8.91
CA ASP A 562 -4.15 -7.69 -8.87
C ASP A 562 -4.90 -7.16 -10.10
N ALA A 563 -6.21 -7.47 -10.19
CA ALA A 563 -7.06 -7.11 -11.31
C ALA A 563 -7.19 -5.59 -11.55
N ILE A 564 -6.91 -4.76 -10.55
CA ILE A 564 -6.92 -3.30 -10.67
C ILE A 564 -5.52 -2.70 -10.77
N GLY A 565 -4.49 -3.54 -10.92
CA GLY A 565 -3.12 -3.11 -11.20
C GLY A 565 -2.25 -2.80 -10.00
N ARG A 566 -2.69 -3.08 -8.76
CA ARG A 566 -1.86 -2.90 -7.55
C ARG A 566 -0.89 -4.07 -7.39
N TYR A 567 0.31 -3.76 -6.90
CA TYR A 567 1.32 -4.77 -6.57
C TYR A 567 1.27 -5.13 -5.09
N HIS A 568 1.35 -6.42 -4.81
CA HIS A 568 1.37 -6.98 -3.46
C HIS A 568 2.56 -7.92 -3.32
N GLN A 569 3.46 -7.65 -2.39
CA GLN A 569 4.50 -8.62 -2.04
C GLN A 569 3.86 -9.77 -1.27
N CYS A 570 3.91 -10.97 -1.81
CA CYS A 570 3.29 -12.17 -1.25
C CYS A 570 4.30 -13.27 -1.01
N ALA A 571 4.89 -13.82 -2.06
CA ALA A 571 5.79 -14.94 -1.96
C ALA A 571 7.23 -14.49 -1.71
N THR A 572 7.98 -15.37 -1.04
CA THR A 572 9.42 -15.24 -0.87
C THR A 572 10.03 -16.63 -0.91
N ILE A 573 11.15 -16.77 -1.62
CA ILE A 573 12.03 -17.95 -1.63
C ILE A 573 13.38 -17.45 -1.11
N GLN A 574 13.85 -18.00 -0.01
CA GLN A 574 14.99 -17.44 0.71
C GLN A 574 15.96 -18.56 1.13
N LEU A 575 17.25 -18.34 0.85
CA LEU A 575 18.30 -19.22 1.32
C LEU A 575 18.72 -18.87 2.74
N ASP A 576 19.06 -19.87 3.54
CA ASP A 576 19.54 -19.70 4.90
C ASP A 576 20.68 -20.68 5.20
N PHE A 577 21.85 -20.10 5.48
CA PHE A 577 23.03 -20.84 5.88
C PHE A 577 23.27 -20.75 7.40
N GLN A 578 22.54 -19.90 8.11
CA GLN A 578 22.79 -19.57 9.51
C GLN A 578 22.06 -20.48 10.49
N LEU A 579 20.78 -20.78 10.24
CA LEU A 579 20.06 -21.71 11.11
C LEU A 579 20.73 -23.09 11.18
N PRO A 580 21.20 -23.69 10.07
CA PRO A 580 21.97 -24.94 10.14
C PRO A 580 23.22 -24.85 11.02
N ILE A 581 23.92 -23.72 11.02
CA ILE A 581 25.08 -23.48 11.89
C ILE A 581 24.65 -23.34 13.35
N ARG A 582 23.63 -22.51 13.62
CA ARG A 582 23.15 -22.22 14.98
C ARG A 582 22.57 -23.43 15.69
N PHE A 583 21.87 -24.28 14.97
CA PHE A 583 21.34 -25.56 15.48
C PHE A 583 22.32 -26.73 15.34
N ASN A 584 23.52 -26.48 14.85
CA ASN A 584 24.54 -27.50 14.57
C ASN A 584 24.01 -28.70 13.73
N LEU A 585 23.14 -28.42 12.75
CA LEU A 585 22.55 -29.45 11.91
C LEU A 585 23.62 -30.09 11.02
N THR A 586 23.63 -31.41 10.95
CA THR A 586 24.53 -32.17 10.07
C THR A 586 23.83 -33.35 9.39
N PHE A 587 24.40 -33.81 8.31
CA PHE A 587 23.99 -35.04 7.64
C PHE A 587 25.22 -35.85 7.18
N VAL A 588 25.08 -37.15 7.07
CA VAL A 588 26.12 -38.03 6.52
C VAL A 588 26.11 -37.91 5.01
N SER A 589 27.19 -37.40 4.44
CA SER A 589 27.33 -37.21 3.00
C SER A 589 27.71 -38.52 2.26
N HIS A 590 27.80 -38.46 0.94
CA HIS A 590 28.07 -39.61 0.08
C HIS A 590 29.46 -40.25 0.36
N ASP A 591 30.43 -39.43 0.74
CA ASP A 591 31.80 -39.85 1.09
C ASP A 591 31.96 -40.32 2.56
N GLY A 592 30.84 -40.34 3.31
CA GLY A 592 30.81 -40.79 4.71
C GLY A 592 31.16 -39.71 5.72
N ASP A 593 31.36 -38.45 5.30
CA ASP A 593 31.55 -37.31 6.21
C ASP A 593 30.22 -36.99 6.91
N ASP A 594 30.19 -37.06 8.23
CA ASP A 594 29.02 -36.84 9.09
C ASP A 594 28.90 -35.40 9.57
N LYS A 595 29.76 -34.49 9.12
CA LYS A 595 29.81 -33.08 9.51
C LYS A 595 29.29 -32.14 8.43
N LYS A 596 28.83 -32.64 7.31
CA LYS A 596 28.28 -31.81 6.24
C LYS A 596 27.01 -31.12 6.72
N ARG A 597 26.91 -29.80 6.44
CA ARG A 597 25.75 -28.99 6.81
C ARG A 597 24.77 -28.85 5.66
N PRO A 598 23.46 -28.99 5.93
CA PRO A 598 22.46 -28.69 4.94
C PRO A 598 22.34 -27.17 4.74
N VAL A 599 21.75 -26.77 3.62
CA VAL A 599 21.20 -25.44 3.40
C VAL A 599 19.70 -25.51 3.61
N ILE A 600 19.08 -24.45 4.14
CA ILE A 600 17.64 -24.34 4.25
C ILE A 600 17.11 -23.39 3.19
N ILE A 601 16.08 -23.81 2.45
CA ILE A 601 15.30 -22.93 1.59
C ILE A 601 13.97 -22.69 2.30
N HIS A 602 13.74 -21.45 2.75
CA HIS A 602 12.45 -21.00 3.25
C HIS A 602 11.56 -20.63 2.07
N ARG A 603 10.33 -21.11 2.06
CA ARG A 603 9.41 -20.85 0.97
C ARG A 603 7.98 -20.67 1.47
N ALA A 604 7.37 -19.54 1.09
CA ALA A 604 5.94 -19.31 1.19
C ALA A 604 5.45 -18.67 -0.12
N ILE A 605 4.37 -19.18 -0.71
CA ILE A 605 3.80 -18.70 -1.98
C ILE A 605 2.64 -17.75 -1.72
N LEU A 606 1.79 -18.03 -0.72
CA LEU A 606 0.69 -17.16 -0.33
C LEU A 606 1.14 -15.97 0.53
N GLY A 607 2.30 -16.08 1.16
CA GLY A 607 2.73 -15.22 2.25
C GLY A 607 1.97 -15.55 3.54
N SER A 608 0.74 -15.08 3.72
CA SER A 608 -0.21 -15.63 4.70
C SER A 608 -1.53 -15.98 4.04
N VAL A 609 -2.23 -16.98 4.55
CA VAL A 609 -3.56 -17.38 4.04
C VAL A 609 -4.54 -16.23 4.17
N GLU A 610 -4.52 -15.50 5.30
CA GLU A 610 -5.35 -14.33 5.56
C GLU A 610 -5.09 -13.22 4.53
N ARG A 611 -3.83 -12.88 4.30
CA ARG A 611 -3.45 -11.86 3.31
C ARG A 611 -3.85 -12.27 1.89
N MET A 612 -3.67 -13.54 1.53
CA MET A 612 -4.09 -14.05 0.24
C MET A 612 -5.61 -13.99 0.08
N ILE A 613 -6.40 -14.30 1.12
CA ILE A 613 -7.86 -14.14 1.08
C ILE A 613 -8.24 -12.67 0.84
N ALA A 614 -7.56 -11.72 1.50
CA ALA A 614 -7.79 -10.30 1.23
C ALA A 614 -7.56 -9.96 -0.26
N ILE A 615 -6.40 -10.38 -0.79
CA ILE A 615 -6.00 -10.10 -2.17
C ILE A 615 -6.98 -10.76 -3.16
N LEU A 616 -7.36 -12.01 -2.95
CA LEU A 616 -8.34 -12.70 -3.79
C LEU A 616 -9.73 -12.07 -3.72
N THR A 617 -10.19 -11.65 -2.52
CA THR A 617 -11.46 -10.94 -2.34
C THR A 617 -11.47 -9.66 -3.19
N GLU A 618 -10.40 -8.88 -3.13
CA GLU A 618 -10.26 -7.63 -3.88
C GLU A 618 -10.05 -7.88 -5.38
N ASN A 619 -9.25 -8.88 -5.75
CA ASN A 619 -9.00 -9.26 -7.14
C ASN A 619 -10.28 -9.69 -7.85
N TYR A 620 -11.05 -10.57 -7.24
CA TYR A 620 -12.32 -11.02 -7.80
C TYR A 620 -13.48 -10.04 -7.58
N GLY A 621 -13.31 -8.99 -6.75
CA GLY A 621 -14.37 -8.07 -6.37
C GLY A 621 -15.58 -8.80 -5.72
N GLY A 622 -15.29 -9.85 -4.96
CA GLY A 622 -16.29 -10.72 -4.32
C GLY A 622 -16.98 -11.72 -5.25
N LYS A 623 -16.63 -11.76 -6.54
CA LYS A 623 -17.12 -12.73 -7.52
C LYS A 623 -16.23 -13.97 -7.56
N TRP A 624 -16.31 -14.80 -6.55
CA TRP A 624 -15.46 -15.98 -6.40
C TRP A 624 -15.61 -16.97 -7.57
N PRO A 625 -14.52 -17.56 -8.06
CA PRO A 625 -14.60 -18.68 -9.01
C PRO A 625 -15.29 -19.88 -8.34
N LEU A 626 -15.97 -20.73 -9.12
CA LEU A 626 -16.81 -21.80 -8.63
C LEU A 626 -16.13 -22.68 -7.56
N TRP A 627 -14.87 -23.04 -7.77
CA TRP A 627 -14.14 -23.92 -6.86
C TRP A 627 -13.84 -23.33 -5.49
N LEU A 628 -13.70 -21.98 -5.39
CA LEU A 628 -13.49 -21.23 -4.15
C LEU A 628 -14.77 -20.65 -3.57
N SER A 629 -15.84 -20.57 -4.37
CA SER A 629 -17.06 -19.88 -3.97
C SER A 629 -17.76 -20.58 -2.80
N PRO A 630 -18.10 -19.86 -1.73
CA PRO A 630 -18.96 -20.39 -0.68
C PRO A 630 -20.45 -20.37 -1.05
N ARG A 631 -20.80 -19.75 -2.19
CA ARG A 631 -22.14 -19.64 -2.75
C ARG A 631 -22.14 -20.15 -4.18
N GLN A 632 -22.11 -21.49 -4.36
CA GLN A 632 -21.92 -22.09 -5.68
C GLN A 632 -23.23 -22.15 -6.46
N VAL A 633 -24.29 -22.66 -5.87
CA VAL A 633 -25.59 -22.90 -6.52
C VAL A 633 -26.72 -22.41 -5.65
N MET A 634 -27.67 -21.67 -6.26
CA MET A 634 -28.96 -21.34 -5.68
C MET A 634 -30.06 -22.03 -6.47
N VAL A 635 -30.92 -22.82 -5.81
CA VAL A 635 -32.12 -23.41 -6.42
C VAL A 635 -33.32 -22.52 -6.15
N VAL A 636 -34.07 -22.19 -7.21
CA VAL A 636 -35.22 -21.29 -7.14
C VAL A 636 -36.46 -22.01 -7.72
N PRO A 637 -37.38 -22.48 -6.89
CA PRO A 637 -38.63 -23.03 -7.38
C PRO A 637 -39.55 -21.92 -7.91
N VAL A 638 -40.26 -22.22 -9.00
CA VAL A 638 -41.22 -21.31 -9.62
C VAL A 638 -42.48 -21.12 -8.71
N GLY A 639 -42.86 -22.16 -7.99
CA GLY A 639 -43.95 -22.13 -7.04
C GLY A 639 -43.86 -23.22 -6.00
N PRO A 640 -44.73 -23.21 -4.97
CA PRO A 640 -44.67 -24.14 -3.83
C PRO A 640 -44.80 -25.62 -4.21
N THR A 641 -45.46 -25.94 -5.33
CA THR A 641 -45.62 -27.31 -5.83
C THR A 641 -44.27 -27.93 -6.27
N CYS A 642 -43.25 -27.09 -6.47
CA CYS A 642 -41.91 -27.51 -6.88
C CYS A 642 -40.89 -27.55 -5.71
N ASP A 643 -41.33 -27.23 -4.48
CA ASP A 643 -40.45 -27.14 -3.32
C ASP A 643 -39.71 -28.46 -3.00
N GLU A 644 -40.44 -29.58 -3.06
CA GLU A 644 -39.84 -30.92 -2.85
C GLU A 644 -38.79 -31.25 -3.90
N TYR A 645 -39.05 -30.91 -5.17
CA TYR A 645 -38.09 -31.11 -6.24
C TYR A 645 -36.86 -30.17 -6.07
N ALA A 646 -37.09 -28.93 -5.66
CA ALA A 646 -35.99 -28.02 -5.35
C ALA A 646 -35.10 -28.54 -4.21
N GLN A 647 -35.68 -29.19 -3.19
CA GLN A 647 -34.91 -29.85 -2.12
C GLN A 647 -34.13 -31.08 -2.64
N LYS A 648 -34.72 -31.87 -3.56
CA LYS A 648 -34.00 -32.95 -4.24
C LYS A 648 -32.78 -32.41 -4.99
N VAL A 649 -32.93 -31.34 -5.77
CA VAL A 649 -31.84 -30.70 -6.51
C VAL A 649 -30.80 -30.16 -5.55
N ARG A 650 -31.20 -29.52 -4.42
CA ARG A 650 -30.26 -29.07 -3.38
C ARG A 650 -29.37 -30.20 -2.85
N SER A 651 -29.94 -31.36 -2.57
CA SER A 651 -29.22 -32.50 -2.02
C SER A 651 -28.22 -33.14 -2.99
N ALA A 652 -28.32 -32.86 -4.28
CA ALA A 652 -27.39 -33.35 -5.30
C ALA A 652 -26.03 -32.63 -5.30
N TRP A 653 -25.89 -31.47 -4.64
CA TRP A 653 -24.66 -30.68 -4.57
C TRP A 653 -24.43 -30.10 -3.18
N LEU A 654 -23.21 -30.22 -2.63
CA LEU A 654 -22.89 -29.86 -1.25
C LEU A 654 -23.03 -28.35 -0.92
N MET A 655 -22.67 -27.46 -1.85
CA MET A 655 -22.73 -26.00 -1.65
C MET A 655 -23.90 -25.38 -2.38
N THR A 656 -25.10 -25.89 -2.07
CA THR A 656 -26.34 -25.46 -2.68
C THR A 656 -27.29 -24.93 -1.62
N ASP A 657 -27.82 -23.75 -1.87
CA ASP A 657 -28.90 -23.14 -1.12
C ASP A 657 -30.23 -23.23 -1.93
N VAL A 658 -31.37 -23.09 -1.28
CA VAL A 658 -32.67 -23.07 -1.90
C VAL A 658 -33.50 -21.90 -1.36
N ASP A 659 -34.14 -21.15 -2.25
CA ASP A 659 -34.99 -20.02 -1.87
C ASP A 659 -36.48 -20.46 -1.94
N LEU A 660 -37.01 -20.86 -0.80
CA LEU A 660 -38.41 -21.25 -0.64
C LEU A 660 -39.32 -20.10 -0.16
N ASP A 661 -38.85 -18.87 -0.08
CA ASP A 661 -39.64 -17.73 0.39
C ASP A 661 -40.92 -17.52 -0.49
N PRO A 662 -42.12 -17.74 0.06
CA PRO A 662 -43.35 -17.56 -0.71
C PRO A 662 -43.71 -16.09 -0.95
N GLY A 663 -43.09 -15.16 -0.22
CA GLY A 663 -43.31 -13.71 -0.32
C GLY A 663 -42.57 -13.03 -1.45
N CYS A 664 -41.71 -13.75 -2.16
CA CYS A 664 -40.90 -13.21 -3.26
C CYS A 664 -41.32 -13.78 -4.62
N THR A 665 -41.42 -12.90 -5.62
CA THR A 665 -41.65 -13.35 -7.01
C THR A 665 -40.37 -14.04 -7.55
N LEU A 666 -40.56 -14.92 -8.55
CA LEU A 666 -39.46 -15.63 -9.21
C LEU A 666 -38.33 -14.70 -9.66
N ASN A 667 -38.66 -13.61 -10.33
CA ASN A 667 -37.66 -12.64 -10.80
C ASN A 667 -36.89 -11.98 -9.64
N LYS A 668 -37.57 -11.72 -8.52
CA LYS A 668 -36.94 -11.16 -7.32
C LYS A 668 -35.98 -12.18 -6.68
N LYS A 669 -36.36 -13.44 -6.57
CA LYS A 669 -35.51 -14.55 -6.08
C LYS A 669 -34.25 -14.69 -6.93
N ILE A 670 -34.40 -14.74 -8.25
CA ILE A 670 -33.27 -14.80 -9.20
C ILE A 670 -32.34 -13.58 -9.00
N ARG A 671 -32.93 -12.37 -8.93
CA ARG A 671 -32.14 -11.16 -8.72
C ARG A 671 -31.41 -11.13 -7.38
N ASN A 672 -32.04 -11.61 -6.32
CA ASN A 672 -31.42 -11.76 -5.01
C ASN A 672 -30.21 -12.71 -5.06
N ALA A 673 -30.36 -13.86 -5.72
CA ALA A 673 -29.28 -14.82 -5.90
C ALA A 673 -28.10 -14.25 -6.72
N GLN A 674 -28.37 -13.46 -7.76
CA GLN A 674 -27.37 -12.74 -8.53
C GLN A 674 -26.62 -11.73 -7.67
N LEU A 675 -27.32 -10.90 -6.90
CA LEU A 675 -26.73 -9.92 -5.99
C LEU A 675 -25.92 -10.58 -4.88
N ALA A 676 -26.35 -11.73 -4.39
CA ALA A 676 -25.63 -12.54 -3.43
C ALA A 676 -24.41 -13.28 -4.02
N GLN A 677 -24.17 -13.15 -5.33
CA GLN A 677 -23.03 -13.70 -6.07
C GLN A 677 -23.01 -15.25 -6.13
N TYR A 678 -24.18 -15.91 -6.22
CA TYR A 678 -24.20 -17.33 -6.55
C TYR A 678 -23.71 -17.56 -7.99
N ASN A 679 -22.76 -18.48 -8.17
CA ASN A 679 -22.21 -18.76 -9.50
C ASN A 679 -23.30 -19.24 -10.45
N PHE A 680 -24.11 -20.20 -10.02
CA PHE A 680 -25.20 -20.75 -10.79
C PHE A 680 -26.54 -20.63 -10.05
N ILE A 681 -27.60 -20.41 -10.81
CA ILE A 681 -28.98 -20.29 -10.33
C ILE A 681 -29.81 -21.28 -11.12
N LEU A 682 -30.34 -22.32 -10.44
CA LEU A 682 -31.12 -23.37 -11.03
C LEU A 682 -32.58 -23.09 -10.79
N VAL A 683 -33.33 -22.74 -11.83
CA VAL A 683 -34.76 -22.51 -11.77
C VAL A 683 -35.49 -23.82 -12.07
N VAL A 684 -36.44 -24.18 -11.21
CA VAL A 684 -37.20 -25.43 -11.31
C VAL A 684 -38.70 -25.15 -11.23
N GLY A 685 -39.42 -25.56 -12.27
CA GLY A 685 -40.86 -25.48 -12.39
C GLY A 685 -41.48 -26.87 -12.59
N GLU A 686 -42.76 -26.96 -12.88
CA GLU A 686 -43.48 -28.22 -13.12
C GLU A 686 -42.89 -29.01 -14.30
N LYS A 687 -42.41 -28.31 -15.32
CA LYS A 687 -41.76 -28.94 -16.49
C LYS A 687 -40.49 -29.63 -16.07
N GLU A 688 -39.60 -28.90 -15.39
CA GLU A 688 -38.31 -29.41 -14.91
C GLU A 688 -38.51 -30.55 -13.92
N LYS A 689 -39.51 -30.45 -13.03
CA LYS A 689 -39.90 -31.50 -12.09
C LYS A 689 -40.32 -32.79 -12.80
N SER A 690 -41.11 -32.68 -13.87
CA SER A 690 -41.60 -33.84 -14.60
C SER A 690 -40.53 -34.52 -15.46
N SER A 691 -39.53 -33.79 -15.97
CA SER A 691 -38.49 -34.27 -16.84
C SER A 691 -37.16 -34.52 -16.14
N ASP A 692 -37.05 -34.33 -14.81
CA ASP A 692 -35.84 -34.38 -14.00
C ASP A 692 -34.70 -33.48 -14.56
N THR A 693 -35.08 -32.26 -14.92
CA THR A 693 -34.21 -31.25 -15.50
C THR A 693 -34.11 -30.00 -14.61
N VAL A 694 -33.24 -29.08 -14.94
CA VAL A 694 -33.08 -27.76 -14.32
C VAL A 694 -32.82 -26.70 -15.39
N ASN A 695 -33.36 -25.48 -15.21
CA ASN A 695 -33.04 -24.35 -16.07
C ASN A 695 -31.85 -23.57 -15.47
N VAL A 696 -30.74 -23.59 -16.14
CA VAL A 696 -29.45 -23.07 -15.63
C VAL A 696 -29.24 -21.62 -16.01
N ARG A 697 -28.96 -20.79 -15.03
CA ARG A 697 -28.59 -19.37 -15.18
C ARG A 697 -27.37 -19.05 -14.37
N THR A 698 -26.71 -17.92 -14.66
CA THR A 698 -25.53 -17.46 -13.94
C THR A 698 -25.77 -16.13 -13.25
N ARG A 699 -24.87 -15.76 -12.33
CA ARG A 699 -24.89 -14.44 -11.65
C ARG A 699 -24.80 -13.27 -12.62
N ASP A 700 -24.18 -13.43 -13.78
CA ASP A 700 -24.03 -12.40 -14.81
C ASP A 700 -25.20 -12.40 -15.83
N ASN A 701 -26.32 -13.03 -15.45
CA ASN A 701 -27.57 -13.11 -16.21
C ASN A 701 -27.49 -13.90 -17.54
N LYS A 702 -26.48 -14.74 -17.72
CA LYS A 702 -26.41 -15.67 -18.85
C LYS A 702 -27.37 -16.83 -18.61
N VAL A 703 -28.11 -17.22 -19.62
CA VAL A 703 -29.08 -18.33 -19.57
C VAL A 703 -28.53 -19.47 -20.44
N HIS A 704 -28.20 -20.59 -19.81
CA HIS A 704 -27.77 -21.81 -20.48
C HIS A 704 -28.89 -22.73 -20.89
N GLY A 705 -30.12 -22.46 -20.40
CA GLY A 705 -31.33 -23.20 -20.72
C GLY A 705 -31.48 -24.47 -19.88
N GLU A 706 -32.32 -25.37 -20.38
CA GLU A 706 -32.66 -26.62 -19.72
C GLU A 706 -31.59 -27.68 -19.87
N ARG A 707 -31.23 -28.36 -18.78
CA ARG A 707 -30.26 -29.46 -18.72
C ARG A 707 -30.78 -30.58 -17.82
N SER A 708 -30.44 -31.82 -18.09
CA SER A 708 -30.74 -32.91 -17.14
C SER A 708 -30.05 -32.61 -15.80
N LEU A 709 -30.64 -33.00 -14.69
CA LEU A 709 -30.02 -32.78 -13.37
C LEU A 709 -28.67 -33.49 -13.29
N THR A 710 -28.58 -34.71 -13.81
CA THR A 710 -27.33 -35.50 -13.80
C THR A 710 -26.21 -34.79 -14.59
N ASP A 711 -26.46 -34.38 -15.85
CA ASP A 711 -25.45 -33.73 -16.69
C ASP A 711 -25.03 -32.39 -16.10
N CYS A 712 -25.98 -31.64 -15.53
CA CYS A 712 -25.70 -30.39 -14.84
C CYS A 712 -24.73 -30.63 -13.67
N MET A 713 -24.99 -31.63 -12.82
CA MET A 713 -24.12 -31.92 -11.66
C MET A 713 -22.77 -32.47 -12.08
N GLU A 714 -22.69 -33.29 -13.11
CA GLU A 714 -21.41 -33.79 -13.64
C GLU A 714 -20.56 -32.64 -14.20
N ARG A 715 -21.15 -31.73 -14.96
CA ARG A 715 -20.47 -30.58 -15.50
C ARG A 715 -19.96 -29.63 -14.41
N LEU A 716 -20.75 -29.37 -13.38
CA LEU A 716 -20.33 -28.57 -12.23
C LEU A 716 -19.15 -29.23 -11.47
N LYS A 717 -19.17 -30.56 -11.31
CA LYS A 717 -18.07 -31.31 -10.69
C LYS A 717 -16.78 -31.18 -11.50
N GLU A 718 -16.87 -31.31 -12.82
CA GLU A 718 -15.76 -31.18 -13.74
C GLU A 718 -15.14 -29.78 -13.67
N LEU A 719 -15.95 -28.71 -13.78
CA LEU A 719 -15.52 -27.31 -13.68
C LEU A 719 -14.89 -26.98 -12.32
N LYS A 720 -15.42 -27.56 -11.24
CA LYS A 720 -14.85 -27.40 -9.90
C LYS A 720 -13.51 -28.12 -9.76
N ALA A 721 -13.41 -29.34 -10.25
CA ALA A 721 -12.21 -30.17 -10.17
C ALA A 721 -11.04 -29.59 -11.01
N SER A 722 -11.35 -29.04 -12.18
CA SER A 722 -10.38 -28.33 -13.05
C SER A 722 -9.97 -26.96 -12.53
N ARG A 723 -10.62 -26.44 -11.46
CA ARG A 723 -10.40 -25.09 -10.91
C ARG A 723 -10.57 -23.98 -11.94
N THR A 724 -11.49 -24.15 -12.88
CA THR A 724 -11.81 -23.19 -13.93
C THR A 724 -12.16 -21.83 -13.33
N ARG A 725 -11.52 -20.77 -13.84
CA ARG A 725 -11.77 -19.37 -13.37
C ARG A 725 -13.12 -18.85 -13.78
N ASN A 726 -13.51 -19.11 -15.04
CA ASN A 726 -14.73 -18.59 -15.68
C ASN A 726 -15.74 -19.74 -15.90
N ALA A 727 -16.04 -20.48 -14.82
CA ALA A 727 -16.94 -21.62 -14.89
C ALA A 727 -18.32 -21.28 -15.47
N GLU A 728 -18.81 -20.03 -15.24
CA GLU A 728 -20.08 -19.54 -15.74
C GLU A 728 -20.09 -19.31 -17.27
N GLU A 729 -18.93 -19.13 -17.87
CA GLU A 729 -18.77 -18.99 -19.33
C GLU A 729 -18.56 -20.34 -20.01
N GLU A 730 -17.88 -21.25 -19.34
CA GLU A 730 -17.48 -22.56 -19.86
C GLU A 730 -18.54 -23.66 -19.62
N PHE A 731 -19.58 -23.39 -18.81
CA PHE A 731 -20.69 -24.31 -18.56
C PHE A 731 -21.50 -24.48 -19.85
#